data_dc8264955919b95a75b6ded2190fbefd
#
_entry.id   dc8264955919b95a75b6ded2190fbefd
#
_cell.length_a   1.000
_cell.length_b   1.000
_cell.length_c   1.000
_cell.angle_alpha   90.00
_cell.angle_beta   90.00
_cell.angle_gamma   90.00
#
_symmetry.space_group_name_H-M   'P 1'
#
loop_
_entity.id
_entity.type
_entity.pdbx_description
1 polymer ?
#
loop_
_entity_poly.entity_id
_entity_poly.type
_entity_poly.pdbx_seq_one_letter_code
_entity_poly.pdbx_strand_id
1 'polypeptide(L)'
;MFVTVREKSIIELVTRMAGKHTVNSLAAYLDVSARTIQRDLKSVEKLLEPFGLLMKRDGADALYLDGNNEKIYRLMQKLAASSVPEASPEEKKLRLLVILLEEGAFFKKQVLSNQLGISTTTLTSYLDELANWLRKFSVTLSRQRGVGMEVSGAEAHKRHALAAYFLIHFYEELIESLYYLQQGTTQDGKVLGYFNPAYLAAANQLVGEHISEQQIRLADSDYTGLVVHLALALQRTESGLLLEPAIESEHNGEYAMIAAICEELRERFGVELAKRDIEFLAVVLKGSKIQASNVLYYDSVLLGKLVKNLIRDVSAQLGVDLTKDFSLYQGLLAHMEPLIFRLKQKLESFNPLTDEIKKKYPVLFLAVKEALETEFDDLEFSADEVAYIVLHFGSALLMNEERVQIEAVVVCPTGIGTSKMLASRIQKELPEIDSVKILSVHDFQTANLKEYDLVISTIRLPVTDVDYLMVSPLLNEQDISHIENYLQHNIQQVTRNKAYLPSTAVEPGRKERRDVRALLRDIQQVQAGMDALLDHFRVVRMEGLDYWAVLENVLEGMERDGLLDAAGTLRQLKEREAKGGLGIPETQMALFHCRDESVRELMFQVVHLEAPSVVKGMDGRDMRMVNVLLMLTPVELGAREQEIMSLISSSLIESEEAMLVFQSSNEGAIRGKLEELFYDYLQNNLMKD
;
A
#
# COMPACT_ATOMS: atom_id res chain seq x y z
N MET A 1 -30.31 0.94 31.67
CA MET A 1 -29.56 0.28 32.75
C MET A 1 -28.21 -0.10 32.15
N PHE A 2 -27.15 0.56 32.57
CA PHE A 2 -25.81 0.25 32.08
C PHE A 2 -25.26 -0.94 32.88
N VAL A 3 -25.02 -2.08 32.24
CA VAL A 3 -24.48 -3.29 32.85
C VAL A 3 -23.26 -3.71 32.03
N THR A 4 -22.10 -3.83 32.61
CA THR A 4 -20.92 -4.37 31.94
C THR A 4 -21.10 -5.86 31.67
N VAL A 5 -20.41 -6.41 30.66
CA VAL A 5 -20.47 -7.85 30.32
C VAL A 5 -20.09 -8.70 31.54
N ARG A 6 -19.09 -8.27 32.30
CA ARG A 6 -18.65 -9.02 33.49
C ARG A 6 -19.69 -8.98 34.59
N GLU A 7 -20.34 -7.85 34.87
CA GLU A 7 -21.46 -7.74 35.80
C GLU A 7 -22.64 -8.62 35.35
N LYS A 8 -22.95 -8.61 34.04
CA LYS A 8 -23.97 -9.49 33.46
C LYS A 8 -23.61 -10.95 33.64
N SER A 9 -22.37 -11.36 33.34
CA SER A 9 -21.90 -12.73 33.55
C SER A 9 -21.93 -13.14 35.02
N ILE A 10 -21.59 -12.25 35.97
CA ILE A 10 -21.71 -12.51 37.41
C ILE A 10 -23.18 -12.76 37.77
N ILE A 11 -24.11 -11.91 37.35
CA ILE A 11 -25.55 -12.06 37.63
C ILE A 11 -26.08 -13.37 37.01
N GLU A 12 -25.72 -13.67 35.77
CA GLU A 12 -26.15 -14.92 35.09
C GLU A 12 -25.62 -16.17 35.78
N LEU A 13 -24.34 -16.21 36.15
CA LEU A 13 -23.74 -17.35 36.87
C LEU A 13 -24.35 -17.57 38.25
N VAL A 14 -24.52 -16.50 39.01
CA VAL A 14 -25.13 -16.57 40.33
C VAL A 14 -26.62 -16.94 40.26
N THR A 15 -27.32 -16.52 39.21
CA THR A 15 -28.75 -16.88 39.01
C THR A 15 -28.92 -18.32 38.55
N ARG A 16 -28.11 -18.79 37.59
CA ARG A 16 -28.18 -20.16 37.04
C ARG A 16 -27.77 -21.23 38.05
N MET A 17 -26.82 -20.90 38.91
CA MET A 17 -26.24 -21.83 39.89
C MET A 17 -26.24 -21.23 41.31
N ALA A 18 -27.45 -20.89 41.80
CA ALA A 18 -27.61 -20.27 43.09
C ALA A 18 -26.88 -21.06 44.20
N GLY A 19 -26.04 -20.40 44.97
CA GLY A 19 -25.28 -21.01 46.07
C GLY A 19 -24.11 -21.91 45.66
N LYS A 20 -23.66 -21.90 44.41
CA LYS A 20 -22.49 -22.70 43.95
C LYS A 20 -21.24 -21.87 43.63
N HIS A 21 -21.37 -20.57 43.47
CA HIS A 21 -20.24 -19.72 43.16
C HIS A 21 -19.78 -18.87 44.33
N THR A 22 -18.53 -19.00 44.72
CA THR A 22 -17.84 -18.08 45.62
C THR A 22 -17.13 -16.98 44.83
N VAL A 23 -16.64 -15.94 45.53
CA VAL A 23 -15.82 -14.89 44.89
C VAL A 23 -14.61 -15.50 44.17
N ASN A 24 -13.97 -16.50 44.74
CA ASN A 24 -12.80 -17.15 44.13
C ASN A 24 -13.18 -18.01 42.92
N SER A 25 -14.32 -18.70 42.94
CA SER A 25 -14.77 -19.48 41.77
C SER A 25 -15.20 -18.58 40.63
N LEU A 26 -15.83 -17.43 40.89
CA LEU A 26 -16.14 -16.42 39.88
C LEU A 26 -14.87 -15.78 39.29
N ALA A 27 -13.87 -15.54 40.17
CA ALA A 27 -12.59 -15.01 39.72
C ALA A 27 -11.87 -15.97 38.74
N ALA A 28 -11.86 -17.26 39.08
CA ALA A 28 -11.29 -18.30 38.20
C ALA A 28 -12.10 -18.49 36.93
N TYR A 29 -13.44 -18.43 36.99
CA TYR A 29 -14.30 -18.60 35.80
C TYR A 29 -14.19 -17.44 34.80
N LEU A 30 -14.05 -16.21 35.32
CA LEU A 30 -13.99 -14.98 34.54
C LEU A 30 -12.55 -14.51 34.27
N ASP A 31 -11.54 -15.30 34.62
CA ASP A 31 -10.11 -15.03 34.45
C ASP A 31 -9.68 -13.64 34.98
N VAL A 32 -10.10 -13.33 36.21
CA VAL A 32 -9.79 -12.06 36.87
C VAL A 32 -9.42 -12.27 38.34
N SER A 33 -8.86 -11.26 39.01
CA SER A 33 -8.53 -11.35 40.43
C SER A 33 -9.79 -11.36 41.33
N ALA A 34 -9.74 -12.04 42.49
CA ALA A 34 -10.80 -12.02 43.48
C ALA A 34 -11.13 -10.57 43.93
N ARG A 35 -10.13 -9.68 43.98
CA ARG A 35 -10.31 -8.25 44.28
C ARG A 35 -11.15 -7.54 43.23
N THR A 36 -10.99 -7.92 41.96
CA THR A 36 -11.79 -7.39 40.86
C THR A 36 -13.26 -7.81 41.00
N ILE A 37 -13.52 -9.10 41.28
CA ILE A 37 -14.88 -9.61 41.56
C ILE A 37 -15.52 -8.90 42.74
N GLN A 38 -14.80 -8.70 43.84
CA GLN A 38 -15.32 -7.97 45.01
C GLN A 38 -15.74 -6.52 44.67
N ARG A 39 -15.00 -5.87 43.81
CA ARG A 39 -15.36 -4.52 43.34
C ARG A 39 -16.61 -4.56 42.45
N ASP A 40 -16.66 -5.51 41.52
CA ASP A 40 -17.78 -5.64 40.59
C ASP A 40 -19.08 -6.07 41.31
N LEU A 41 -18.98 -6.88 42.37
CA LEU A 41 -20.13 -7.23 43.21
C LEU A 41 -20.78 -5.98 43.82
N LYS A 42 -20.01 -4.98 44.27
CA LYS A 42 -20.57 -3.72 44.78
C LYS A 42 -21.35 -2.94 43.69
N SER A 43 -20.94 -3.06 42.46
CA SER A 43 -21.67 -2.47 41.32
C SER A 43 -22.93 -3.29 41.00
N VAL A 44 -22.80 -4.62 41.02
CA VAL A 44 -23.93 -5.55 40.83
C VAL A 44 -25.01 -5.31 41.89
N GLU A 45 -24.64 -5.15 43.17
CA GLU A 45 -25.61 -4.84 44.24
C GLU A 45 -26.44 -3.60 43.94
N LYS A 46 -25.80 -2.52 43.44
CA LYS A 46 -26.52 -1.30 43.02
C LYS A 46 -27.43 -1.53 41.81
N LEU A 47 -27.06 -2.44 40.90
CA LEU A 47 -27.89 -2.82 39.75
C LEU A 47 -29.11 -3.66 40.18
N LEU A 48 -29.04 -4.36 41.27
CA LEU A 48 -30.12 -5.20 41.83
C LEU A 48 -31.16 -4.38 42.62
N GLU A 49 -30.77 -3.27 43.25
CA GLU A 49 -31.63 -2.40 44.07
C GLU A 49 -32.95 -2.00 43.38
N PRO A 50 -32.95 -1.51 42.09
CA PRO A 50 -34.19 -1.10 41.42
C PRO A 50 -35.21 -2.25 41.22
N PHE A 51 -34.73 -3.51 41.30
CA PHE A 51 -35.54 -4.72 41.18
C PHE A 51 -35.96 -5.26 42.53
N GLY A 52 -35.49 -4.67 43.64
CA GLY A 52 -35.71 -5.16 44.98
C GLY A 52 -35.15 -6.55 45.20
N LEU A 53 -33.97 -6.82 44.62
CA LEU A 53 -33.18 -8.02 44.75
C LEU A 53 -31.92 -7.72 45.57
N LEU A 54 -31.45 -8.70 46.35
CA LEU A 54 -30.26 -8.57 47.19
C LEU A 54 -29.28 -9.71 46.88
N MET A 55 -27.98 -9.37 46.77
CA MET A 55 -26.92 -10.37 46.70
C MET A 55 -26.59 -10.82 48.13
N LYS A 56 -26.75 -12.12 48.43
CA LYS A 56 -26.42 -12.71 49.72
C LYS A 56 -25.41 -13.83 49.59
N ARG A 57 -24.82 -14.19 50.75
CA ARG A 57 -23.89 -15.33 50.87
C ARG A 57 -24.49 -16.37 51.80
N ASP A 58 -24.29 -17.61 51.45
CA ASP A 58 -24.64 -18.73 52.34
C ASP A 58 -23.53 -19.03 53.35
N GLY A 59 -23.75 -20.07 54.21
CA GLY A 59 -22.78 -20.48 55.22
C GLY A 59 -21.44 -21.01 54.66
N ALA A 60 -21.36 -21.29 53.37
CA ALA A 60 -20.15 -21.70 52.65
C ALA A 60 -19.52 -20.56 51.82
N ASP A 61 -19.92 -19.31 52.06
CA ASP A 61 -19.50 -18.07 51.32
C ASP A 61 -19.89 -18.08 49.85
N ALA A 62 -20.85 -18.94 49.46
CA ALA A 62 -21.36 -18.97 48.09
C ALA A 62 -22.46 -17.91 47.88
N LEU A 63 -22.42 -17.28 46.72
CA LEU A 63 -23.28 -16.15 46.33
C LEU A 63 -24.62 -16.64 45.78
N TYR A 64 -25.70 -15.98 46.18
CA TYR A 64 -27.03 -16.19 45.61
C TYR A 64 -27.86 -14.89 45.60
N LEU A 65 -28.84 -14.81 44.71
CA LEU A 65 -29.80 -13.72 44.66
C LEU A 65 -30.99 -14.03 45.58
N ASP A 66 -31.19 -13.15 46.55
CA ASP A 66 -32.36 -13.21 47.45
C ASP A 66 -33.48 -12.31 46.91
N GLY A 67 -34.62 -12.91 46.63
CA GLY A 67 -35.79 -12.20 46.11
C GLY A 67 -36.81 -13.13 45.43
N ASN A 68 -37.93 -12.56 44.98
CA ASN A 68 -39.00 -13.31 44.32
C ASN A 68 -38.54 -13.69 42.88
N ASN A 69 -38.87 -14.92 42.46
CA ASN A 69 -38.58 -15.45 41.13
C ASN A 69 -39.11 -14.55 40.01
N GLU A 70 -40.24 -13.88 40.18
CA GLU A 70 -40.77 -12.92 39.22
C GLU A 70 -39.84 -11.71 39.02
N LYS A 71 -39.23 -11.23 40.09
CA LYS A 71 -38.25 -10.10 40.02
C LYS A 71 -36.96 -10.54 39.38
N ILE A 72 -36.48 -11.75 39.64
CA ILE A 72 -35.31 -12.35 38.98
C ILE A 72 -35.60 -12.51 37.49
N TYR A 73 -36.79 -12.99 37.13
CA TYR A 73 -37.20 -13.14 35.75
C TYR A 73 -37.22 -11.79 34.99
N ARG A 74 -37.80 -10.75 35.62
CA ARG A 74 -37.79 -9.36 35.05
C ARG A 74 -36.36 -8.80 34.87
N LEU A 75 -35.48 -9.08 35.84
CA LEU A 75 -34.05 -8.71 35.70
C LEU A 75 -33.42 -9.42 34.52
N MET A 76 -33.61 -10.75 34.41
CA MET A 76 -33.05 -11.54 33.31
C MET A 76 -33.60 -11.13 31.95
N GLN A 77 -34.90 -10.81 31.81
CA GLN A 77 -35.46 -10.25 30.59
C GLN A 77 -34.82 -8.91 30.22
N LYS A 78 -34.62 -8.04 31.19
CA LYS A 78 -34.00 -6.73 30.96
C LYS A 78 -32.51 -6.84 30.65
N LEU A 79 -31.81 -7.82 31.21
CA LEU A 79 -30.44 -8.16 30.85
C LEU A 79 -30.32 -8.80 29.45
N ALA A 80 -31.30 -9.60 29.07
CA ALA A 80 -31.37 -10.17 27.71
C ALA A 80 -31.68 -9.10 26.65
N ALA A 81 -32.59 -8.17 26.97
CA ALA A 81 -32.89 -7.02 26.09
C ALA A 81 -31.76 -5.98 26.08
N SER A 82 -30.88 -6.00 27.07
CA SER A 82 -29.69 -5.13 27.16
C SER A 82 -28.44 -5.78 26.53
N SER A 83 -28.60 -6.75 25.63
CA SER A 83 -27.48 -7.30 24.85
C SER A 83 -27.01 -6.28 23.79
N VAL A 84 -26.35 -5.23 24.23
CA VAL A 84 -25.41 -4.52 23.37
C VAL A 84 -24.23 -5.47 23.18
N PRO A 85 -23.88 -5.88 21.97
CA PRO A 85 -22.65 -6.62 21.72
C PRO A 85 -21.50 -5.86 22.38
N GLU A 86 -20.63 -6.56 23.08
CA GLU A 86 -19.49 -5.90 23.73
C GLU A 86 -18.66 -5.24 22.61
N ALA A 87 -18.53 -3.91 22.67
CA ALA A 87 -17.72 -3.19 21.69
C ALA A 87 -16.28 -3.74 21.75
N SER A 88 -15.74 -4.11 20.60
CA SER A 88 -14.36 -4.60 20.47
C SER A 88 -13.35 -3.58 21.04
N PRO A 89 -12.11 -3.98 21.36
CA PRO A 89 -11.08 -3.03 21.75
C PRO A 89 -10.91 -1.90 20.73
N GLU A 90 -10.96 -2.23 19.44
CA GLU A 90 -10.84 -1.28 18.32
C GLU A 90 -12.01 -0.30 18.28
N GLU A 91 -13.24 -0.75 18.52
CA GLU A 91 -14.41 0.12 18.63
C GLU A 91 -14.32 1.08 19.83
N LYS A 92 -13.79 0.60 20.95
CA LYS A 92 -13.58 1.45 22.12
C LYS A 92 -12.49 2.48 21.86
N LYS A 93 -11.42 2.10 21.14
CA LYS A 93 -10.37 3.02 20.69
C LYS A 93 -10.90 4.02 19.67
N LEU A 94 -11.74 3.59 18.70
CA LEU A 94 -12.39 4.48 17.75
C LEU A 94 -13.24 5.52 18.45
N ARG A 95 -14.10 5.12 19.39
CA ARG A 95 -14.90 6.06 20.20
C ARG A 95 -14.01 7.03 20.98
N LEU A 96 -12.91 6.55 21.54
CA LEU A 96 -11.94 7.40 22.22
C LEU A 96 -11.28 8.37 21.25
N LEU A 97 -10.87 7.91 20.05
CA LEU A 97 -10.27 8.74 19.02
C LEU A 97 -11.23 9.83 18.55
N VAL A 98 -12.50 9.49 18.30
CA VAL A 98 -13.55 10.46 17.93
C VAL A 98 -13.70 11.51 19.01
N ILE A 99 -13.88 11.13 20.27
CA ILE A 99 -14.02 12.08 21.38
C ILE A 99 -12.80 13.01 21.47
N LEU A 100 -11.58 12.46 21.31
CA LEU A 100 -10.35 13.24 21.38
C LEU A 100 -10.20 14.24 20.21
N LEU A 101 -10.74 13.89 19.02
CA LEU A 101 -10.70 14.73 17.82
C LEU A 101 -11.89 15.70 17.72
N GLU A 102 -12.95 15.48 18.50
CA GLU A 102 -14.03 16.45 18.67
C GLU A 102 -13.57 17.55 19.64
N GLU A 103 -13.32 18.72 19.11
CA GLU A 103 -13.06 19.99 19.80
C GLU A 103 -12.10 20.01 20.99
N GLY A 104 -11.11 20.85 20.95
CA GLY A 104 -10.27 21.56 21.93
C GLY A 104 -10.58 21.51 23.43
N ALA A 105 -11.31 20.53 23.88
CA ALA A 105 -11.69 20.33 25.27
C ALA A 105 -10.64 19.49 25.98
N PHE A 106 -10.26 19.95 27.17
CA PHE A 106 -9.43 19.15 28.07
C PHE A 106 -10.25 18.02 28.69
N PHE A 107 -9.90 16.78 28.36
CA PHE A 107 -10.58 15.61 28.89
C PHE A 107 -9.90 15.07 30.15
N LYS A 108 -10.68 14.92 31.23
CA LYS A 108 -10.20 14.24 32.43
C LYS A 108 -10.23 12.73 32.25
N LYS A 109 -9.13 12.05 32.58
CA LYS A 109 -8.97 10.59 32.45
C LYS A 109 -10.14 9.79 33.04
N GLN A 110 -10.65 10.19 34.22
CA GLN A 110 -11.76 9.49 34.89
C GLN A 110 -13.07 9.61 34.10
N VAL A 111 -13.31 10.75 33.44
CA VAL A 111 -14.52 10.96 32.62
C VAL A 111 -14.51 10.03 31.42
N LEU A 112 -13.40 9.99 30.68
CA LEU A 112 -13.24 9.10 29.52
C LEU A 112 -13.34 7.62 29.92
N SER A 113 -12.73 7.23 31.03
CA SER A 113 -12.82 5.86 31.55
C SER A 113 -14.28 5.46 31.82
N ASN A 114 -15.06 6.36 32.42
CA ASN A 114 -16.47 6.13 32.69
C ASN A 114 -17.33 6.09 31.42
N GLN A 115 -17.08 7.01 30.46
CA GLN A 115 -17.81 7.05 29.18
C GLN A 115 -17.60 5.79 28.34
N LEU A 116 -16.37 5.25 28.34
CA LEU A 116 -16.02 4.06 27.59
C LEU A 116 -16.29 2.75 28.32
N GLY A 117 -16.65 2.81 29.61
CA GLY A 117 -16.88 1.63 30.44
C GLY A 117 -15.64 0.75 30.65
N ILE A 118 -14.45 1.35 30.66
CA ILE A 118 -13.15 0.66 30.80
C ILE A 118 -12.39 1.12 32.05
N SER A 119 -11.41 0.31 32.47
CA SER A 119 -10.54 0.69 33.60
C SER A 119 -9.60 1.86 33.18
N THR A 120 -9.15 2.64 34.18
CA THR A 120 -8.17 3.71 33.95
C THR A 120 -6.83 3.17 33.44
N THR A 121 -6.51 1.91 33.74
CA THR A 121 -5.31 1.22 33.21
C THR A 121 -5.47 0.91 31.73
N THR A 122 -6.60 0.29 31.35
CA THR A 122 -6.94 0.03 29.94
C THR A 122 -7.01 1.31 29.13
N LEU A 123 -7.63 2.38 29.69
CA LEU A 123 -7.66 3.68 29.04
C LEU A 123 -6.23 4.23 28.79
N THR A 124 -5.30 4.01 29.73
CA THR A 124 -3.91 4.48 29.55
C THR A 124 -3.24 3.76 28.38
N SER A 125 -3.39 2.43 28.28
CA SER A 125 -2.89 1.65 27.14
C SER A 125 -3.45 2.16 25.82
N TYR A 126 -4.77 2.35 25.74
CA TYR A 126 -5.42 2.85 24.52
C TYR A 126 -4.94 4.27 24.15
N LEU A 127 -4.74 5.14 25.13
CA LEU A 127 -4.19 6.47 24.89
C LEU A 127 -2.73 6.44 24.42
N ASP A 128 -1.93 5.49 24.88
CA ASP A 128 -0.55 5.33 24.44
C ASP A 128 -0.51 4.82 22.98
N GLU A 129 -1.34 3.86 22.65
CA GLU A 129 -1.51 3.34 21.28
C GLU A 129 -2.00 4.43 20.32
N LEU A 130 -3.07 5.17 20.70
CA LEU A 130 -3.59 6.28 19.90
C LEU A 130 -2.61 7.46 19.79
N ALA A 131 -1.82 7.75 20.83
CA ALA A 131 -0.78 8.76 20.75
C ALA A 131 0.30 8.39 19.73
N ASN A 132 0.70 7.14 19.67
CA ASN A 132 1.61 6.63 18.66
C ASN A 132 1.00 6.67 17.26
N TRP A 133 -0.28 6.30 17.14
CA TRP A 133 -1.04 6.40 15.89
C TRP A 133 -1.13 7.84 15.38
N LEU A 134 -1.62 8.77 16.19
CA LEU A 134 -1.79 10.18 15.84
C LEU A 134 -0.49 10.87 15.44
N ARG A 135 0.64 10.47 16.05
CA ARG A 135 1.95 11.03 15.73
C ARG A 135 2.37 10.76 14.29
N LYS A 136 1.97 9.63 13.71
CA LYS A 136 2.20 9.32 12.29
C LYS A 136 1.58 10.37 11.35
N PHE A 137 0.47 10.98 11.77
CA PHE A 137 -0.26 12.00 11.02
C PHE A 137 0.06 13.43 11.47
N SER A 138 1.20 13.66 12.09
CA SER A 138 1.57 15.00 12.63
C SER A 138 0.54 15.58 13.60
N VAL A 139 -0.21 14.72 14.30
CA VAL A 139 -1.17 15.06 15.35
C VAL A 139 -0.61 14.63 16.71
N THR A 140 -0.62 15.53 17.69
CA THR A 140 -0.01 15.29 18.99
C THR A 140 -1.07 15.20 20.09
N LEU A 141 -1.04 14.10 20.86
CA LEU A 141 -1.82 13.97 22.09
C LEU A 141 -0.97 14.40 23.27
N SER A 142 -1.26 15.58 23.84
CA SER A 142 -0.59 16.11 25.03
C SER A 142 -1.35 15.71 26.32
N ARG A 143 -0.61 15.52 27.40
CA ARG A 143 -1.15 15.16 28.73
C ARG A 143 -0.58 16.11 29.77
N GLN A 144 -1.42 16.95 30.34
CA GLN A 144 -1.02 17.91 31.39
C GLN A 144 -1.60 17.49 32.74
N ARG A 145 -0.72 17.35 33.72
CA ARG A 145 -1.11 16.95 35.09
C ARG A 145 -2.04 17.99 35.71
N GLY A 146 -3.24 17.57 36.12
CA GLY A 146 -4.25 18.45 36.72
C GLY A 146 -5.15 19.19 35.73
N VAL A 147 -4.78 19.29 34.46
CA VAL A 147 -5.57 19.95 33.40
C VAL A 147 -6.36 18.92 32.60
N GLY A 148 -5.69 17.92 32.05
CA GLY A 148 -6.33 16.90 31.24
C GLY A 148 -5.49 16.47 30.04
N MET A 149 -6.19 16.02 29.00
CA MET A 149 -5.61 15.59 27.72
C MET A 149 -6.17 16.48 26.61
N GLU A 150 -5.32 16.82 25.66
CA GLU A 150 -5.64 17.67 24.52
C GLU A 150 -4.99 17.11 23.27
N VAL A 151 -5.69 17.18 22.13
CA VAL A 151 -5.16 16.83 20.81
C VAL A 151 -4.92 18.10 20.01
N SER A 152 -3.68 18.30 19.58
CA SER A 152 -3.24 19.42 18.73
C SER A 152 -2.75 18.91 17.37
N GLY A 153 -3.04 19.70 16.33
CA GLY A 153 -2.68 19.40 14.93
C GLY A 153 -3.68 20.02 13.97
N ALA A 154 -3.26 20.20 12.71
CA ALA A 154 -4.12 20.74 11.66
C ALA A 154 -5.34 19.82 11.42
N GLU A 155 -6.49 20.42 11.08
CA GLU A 155 -7.74 19.67 10.86
C GLU A 155 -7.60 18.66 9.70
N ALA A 156 -6.84 18.99 8.64
CA ALA A 156 -6.55 18.05 7.55
C ALA A 156 -5.88 16.76 8.06
N HIS A 157 -4.90 16.89 8.94
CA HIS A 157 -4.19 15.77 9.55
C HIS A 157 -5.10 14.93 10.47
N LYS A 158 -5.98 15.59 11.22
CA LYS A 158 -6.98 14.92 12.06
C LYS A 158 -7.97 14.12 11.24
N ARG A 159 -8.48 14.68 10.13
CA ARG A 159 -9.36 13.98 9.19
C ARG A 159 -8.67 12.79 8.56
N HIS A 160 -7.41 12.97 8.15
CA HIS A 160 -6.62 11.86 7.57
C HIS A 160 -6.39 10.74 8.57
N ALA A 161 -5.97 11.06 9.80
CA ALA A 161 -5.78 10.06 10.87
C ALA A 161 -7.07 9.28 11.16
N LEU A 162 -8.22 9.96 11.16
CA LEU A 162 -9.52 9.34 11.43
C LEU A 162 -9.96 8.46 10.25
N ALA A 163 -9.84 8.94 9.00
CA ALA A 163 -10.13 8.15 7.80
C ALA A 163 -9.28 6.88 7.74
N ALA A 164 -7.97 7.02 7.95
CA ALA A 164 -7.04 5.90 7.99
C ALA A 164 -7.41 4.88 9.10
N TYR A 165 -7.85 5.35 10.27
CA TYR A 165 -8.29 4.46 11.35
C TYR A 165 -9.50 3.61 10.94
N PHE A 166 -10.49 4.21 10.26
CA PHE A 166 -11.64 3.48 9.73
C PHE A 166 -11.22 2.45 8.68
N LEU A 167 -10.38 2.86 7.74
CA LEU A 167 -9.94 1.99 6.63
C LEU A 167 -9.11 0.79 7.11
N ILE A 168 -8.38 0.93 8.21
CA ILE A 168 -7.54 -0.14 8.74
C ILE A 168 -8.33 -1.13 9.59
N HIS A 169 -9.12 -0.62 10.52
CA HIS A 169 -9.72 -1.46 11.55
C HIS A 169 -11.17 -1.86 11.23
N PHE A 170 -11.81 -1.20 10.24
CA PHE A 170 -13.25 -1.39 9.94
C PHE A 170 -13.52 -1.47 8.43
N TYR A 171 -12.53 -1.87 7.62
CA TYR A 171 -12.65 -1.90 6.17
C TYR A 171 -13.77 -2.85 5.69
N GLU A 172 -13.84 -4.06 6.24
CA GLU A 172 -14.88 -5.03 5.90
C GLU A 172 -16.28 -4.52 6.25
N GLU A 173 -16.43 -3.90 7.43
CA GLU A 173 -17.69 -3.32 7.87
C GLU A 173 -18.09 -2.11 7.02
N LEU A 174 -17.12 -1.32 6.54
CA LEU A 174 -17.37 -0.21 5.60
C LEU A 174 -17.91 -0.72 4.26
N ILE A 175 -17.26 -1.72 3.67
CA ILE A 175 -17.70 -2.31 2.40
C ILE A 175 -19.12 -2.91 2.54
N GLU A 176 -19.36 -3.68 3.58
CA GLU A 176 -20.66 -4.25 3.87
C GLU A 176 -21.73 -3.16 4.02
N SER A 177 -21.40 -2.10 4.76
CA SER A 177 -22.28 -0.95 4.97
C SER A 177 -22.59 -0.21 3.69
N LEU A 178 -21.61 0.05 2.83
CA LEU A 178 -21.80 0.69 1.52
C LEU A 178 -22.71 -0.15 0.62
N TYR A 179 -22.53 -1.47 0.63
CA TYR A 179 -23.38 -2.40 -0.10
C TYR A 179 -24.86 -2.33 0.33
N TYR A 180 -25.15 -2.35 1.64
CA TYR A 180 -26.53 -2.24 2.14
C TYR A 180 -27.14 -0.87 1.89
N LEU A 181 -26.35 0.21 1.99
CA LEU A 181 -26.82 1.55 1.68
C LEU A 181 -27.24 1.69 0.20
N GLN A 182 -26.52 1.05 -0.74
CA GLN A 182 -26.90 1.02 -2.15
C GLN A 182 -28.25 0.30 -2.37
N GLN A 183 -28.59 -0.67 -1.52
CA GLN A 183 -29.86 -1.39 -1.58
C GLN A 183 -31.01 -0.68 -0.82
N GLY A 184 -30.77 0.50 -0.27
CA GLY A 184 -31.75 1.25 0.50
C GLY A 184 -32.10 0.63 1.85
N THR A 185 -31.25 -0.29 2.36
CA THR A 185 -31.41 -0.92 3.66
C THR A 185 -30.32 -0.41 4.61
N THR A 186 -30.73 -0.05 5.84
CA THR A 186 -29.80 0.29 6.92
C THR A 186 -29.71 -0.89 7.86
N GLN A 187 -28.52 -1.49 8.01
CA GLN A 187 -28.25 -2.34 9.16
C GLN A 187 -27.68 -1.48 10.29
N ASP A 188 -28.05 -1.77 11.52
CA ASP A 188 -27.43 -1.18 12.73
C ASP A 188 -25.98 -1.69 12.88
N GLY A 189 -25.12 -1.30 11.93
CA GLY A 189 -23.69 -1.58 11.94
C GLY A 189 -22.97 -0.61 12.88
N LYS A 190 -21.91 -1.10 13.52
CA LYS A 190 -21.16 -0.38 14.55
C LYS A 190 -20.44 0.86 13.99
N VAL A 191 -19.96 0.79 12.74
CA VAL A 191 -19.26 1.87 12.03
C VAL A 191 -20.23 2.92 11.50
N LEU A 192 -21.41 2.51 11.02
CA LEU A 192 -22.47 3.42 10.59
C LEU A 192 -22.99 4.32 11.72
N GLY A 193 -22.82 3.91 12.98
CA GLY A 193 -23.16 4.75 14.14
C GLY A 193 -22.33 6.03 14.25
N TYR A 194 -21.19 6.13 13.57
CA TYR A 194 -20.38 7.33 13.50
C TYR A 194 -20.77 8.22 12.31
N PHE A 195 -20.94 7.64 11.13
CA PHE A 195 -21.26 8.39 9.91
C PHE A 195 -22.73 8.75 9.83
N ASN A 196 -23.02 9.91 9.26
CA ASN A 196 -24.36 10.17 8.73
C ASN A 196 -24.58 9.24 7.52
N PRO A 197 -25.53 8.29 7.58
CA PRO A 197 -25.72 7.31 6.50
C PRO A 197 -26.04 7.98 5.15
N ALA A 198 -26.74 9.13 5.18
CA ALA A 198 -27.07 9.86 3.96
C ALA A 198 -25.82 10.46 3.29
N TYR A 199 -24.85 10.94 4.08
CA TYR A 199 -23.58 11.45 3.55
C TYR A 199 -22.76 10.34 2.92
N LEU A 200 -22.66 9.21 3.61
CA LEU A 200 -21.91 8.07 3.12
C LEU A 200 -22.53 7.50 1.83
N ALA A 201 -23.85 7.38 1.77
CA ALA A 201 -24.58 6.89 0.60
C ALA A 201 -24.42 7.83 -0.61
N ALA A 202 -24.58 9.14 -0.41
CA ALA A 202 -24.43 10.12 -1.47
C ALA A 202 -22.98 10.21 -1.97
N ALA A 203 -21.99 10.21 -1.08
CA ALA A 203 -20.59 10.19 -1.46
C ALA A 203 -20.27 8.95 -2.30
N ASN A 204 -20.72 7.76 -1.86
CA ASN A 204 -20.53 6.51 -2.61
C ASN A 204 -21.17 6.56 -4.00
N GLN A 205 -22.41 7.07 -4.12
CA GLN A 205 -23.11 7.19 -5.40
C GLN A 205 -22.34 8.13 -6.34
N LEU A 206 -22.05 9.36 -5.90
CA LEU A 206 -21.44 10.38 -6.75
C LEU A 206 -20.02 10.04 -7.17
N VAL A 207 -19.21 9.50 -6.26
CA VAL A 207 -17.86 9.01 -6.60
C VAL A 207 -17.95 7.93 -7.68
N GLY A 208 -18.89 6.98 -7.55
CA GLY A 208 -19.09 5.92 -8.54
C GLY A 208 -19.52 6.44 -9.92
N GLU A 209 -20.44 7.42 -9.96
CA GLU A 209 -20.91 8.06 -11.19
C GLU A 209 -19.78 8.79 -11.90
N HIS A 210 -19.08 9.71 -11.23
CA HIS A 210 -18.00 10.52 -11.83
C HIS A 210 -16.77 9.69 -12.25
N ILE A 211 -16.40 8.66 -11.46
CA ILE A 211 -15.32 7.74 -11.84
C ILE A 211 -15.69 6.96 -13.10
N SER A 212 -16.94 6.50 -13.21
CA SER A 212 -17.41 5.75 -14.37
C SER A 212 -17.48 6.62 -15.63
N GLU A 213 -17.94 7.87 -15.51
CA GLU A 213 -18.00 8.82 -16.63
C GLU A 213 -16.61 9.17 -17.17
N GLN A 214 -15.61 9.28 -16.33
CA GLN A 214 -14.23 9.59 -16.72
C GLN A 214 -13.38 8.34 -17.04
N GLN A 215 -13.98 7.14 -16.99
CA GLN A 215 -13.31 5.86 -17.22
C GLN A 215 -12.06 5.63 -16.33
N ILE A 216 -12.04 6.25 -15.16
CA ILE A 216 -10.99 6.09 -14.15
C ILE A 216 -11.25 4.79 -13.39
N ARG A 217 -10.21 4.00 -13.12
CA ARG A 217 -10.28 2.83 -12.24
C ARG A 217 -9.42 3.08 -10.99
N LEU A 218 -10.08 3.18 -9.84
CA LEU A 218 -9.41 3.19 -8.54
C LEU A 218 -9.31 1.77 -8.00
N ALA A 219 -8.31 1.50 -7.18
CA ALA A 219 -8.32 0.32 -6.34
C ALA A 219 -9.49 0.41 -5.33
N ASP A 220 -10.09 -0.72 -4.95
CA ASP A 220 -11.24 -0.72 -4.03
C ASP A 220 -10.96 -0.01 -2.71
N SER A 221 -9.73 -0.13 -2.20
CA SER A 221 -9.28 0.57 -1.00
C SER A 221 -9.26 2.09 -1.16
N ASP A 222 -8.81 2.57 -2.33
CA ASP A 222 -8.71 4.00 -2.62
C ASP A 222 -10.07 4.60 -2.91
N TYR A 223 -10.93 3.85 -3.62
CA TYR A 223 -12.33 4.21 -3.82
C TYR A 223 -13.05 4.38 -2.47
N THR A 224 -12.98 3.36 -1.61
CA THR A 224 -13.58 3.40 -0.28
C THR A 224 -12.97 4.52 0.56
N GLY A 225 -11.66 4.75 0.43
CA GLY A 225 -10.95 5.85 1.07
C GLY A 225 -11.50 7.21 0.68
N LEU A 226 -11.70 7.47 -0.60
CA LEU A 226 -12.26 8.73 -1.09
C LEU A 226 -13.69 8.95 -0.57
N VAL A 227 -14.54 7.92 -0.59
CA VAL A 227 -15.91 7.97 -0.04
C VAL A 227 -15.91 8.33 1.45
N VAL A 228 -15.01 7.70 2.24
CA VAL A 228 -14.85 7.99 3.67
C VAL A 228 -14.37 9.42 3.89
N HIS A 229 -13.39 9.90 3.12
CA HIS A 229 -12.89 11.27 3.22
C HIS A 229 -13.98 12.31 2.89
N LEU A 230 -14.80 12.08 1.87
CA LEU A 230 -15.95 12.94 1.54
C LEU A 230 -16.99 12.97 2.66
N ALA A 231 -17.39 11.82 3.17
CA ALA A 231 -18.35 11.74 4.26
C ALA A 231 -17.85 12.42 5.54
N LEU A 232 -16.56 12.24 5.87
CA LEU A 232 -15.90 12.93 6.98
C LEU A 232 -15.83 14.45 6.76
N ALA A 233 -15.52 14.90 5.53
CA ALA A 233 -15.46 16.31 5.19
C ALA A 233 -16.82 16.98 5.42
N LEU A 234 -17.93 16.40 4.94
CA LEU A 234 -19.28 16.89 5.17
C LEU A 234 -19.61 16.97 6.66
N GLN A 235 -19.43 15.87 7.38
CA GLN A 235 -19.80 15.77 8.80
C GLN A 235 -19.01 16.71 9.69
N ARG A 236 -17.70 16.85 9.45
CA ARG A 236 -16.85 17.75 10.24
C ARG A 236 -17.06 19.22 9.87
N THR A 237 -17.33 19.53 8.60
CA THR A 237 -17.69 20.87 8.17
C THR A 237 -19.03 21.32 8.77
N GLU A 238 -20.05 20.46 8.78
CA GLU A 238 -21.33 20.70 9.45
C GLU A 238 -21.14 20.96 10.95
N SER A 239 -20.19 20.28 11.59
CA SER A 239 -19.82 20.48 13.00
C SER A 239 -18.95 21.72 13.23
N GLY A 240 -18.65 22.53 12.23
CA GLY A 240 -17.84 23.75 12.34
C GLY A 240 -16.33 23.53 12.38
N LEU A 241 -15.86 22.31 12.15
CA LEU A 241 -14.44 21.94 12.13
C LEU A 241 -13.87 22.14 10.72
N LEU A 242 -13.42 23.37 10.44
CA LEU A 242 -12.99 23.81 9.11
C LEU A 242 -11.48 23.59 8.90
N LEU A 243 -11.07 23.37 7.64
CA LEU A 243 -9.66 23.30 7.28
C LEU A 243 -8.99 24.68 7.36
N GLU A 244 -7.73 24.69 7.79
CA GLU A 244 -6.89 25.88 7.81
C GLU A 244 -6.52 26.35 6.39
N PRO A 245 -6.16 27.64 6.16
CA PRO A 245 -5.75 28.13 4.85
C PRO A 245 -4.51 27.40 4.34
N ALA A 246 -4.60 26.76 3.16
CA ALA A 246 -3.47 26.16 2.48
C ALA A 246 -2.88 27.10 1.41
N ILE A 247 -1.64 26.82 0.99
CA ILE A 247 -0.95 27.50 -0.11
C ILE A 247 -1.63 27.07 -1.42
N GLU A 248 -1.79 27.99 -2.37
CA GLU A 248 -2.42 27.75 -3.67
C GLU A 248 -1.82 26.53 -4.38
N SER A 249 -2.67 25.58 -4.75
CA SER A 249 -2.32 24.44 -5.59
C SER A 249 -2.83 24.66 -7.02
N GLU A 250 -2.11 24.15 -8.01
CA GLU A 250 -2.55 24.17 -9.41
C GLU A 250 -3.84 23.36 -9.58
N HIS A 251 -4.81 23.96 -10.28
CA HIS A 251 -6.08 23.31 -10.59
C HIS A 251 -5.88 22.30 -11.73
N ASN A 252 -6.09 21.04 -11.46
CA ASN A 252 -5.97 19.92 -12.40
C ASN A 252 -7.32 19.20 -12.57
N GLY A 253 -7.33 18.10 -13.35
CA GLY A 253 -8.54 17.32 -13.62
C GLY A 253 -9.20 16.76 -12.37
N GLU A 254 -8.42 16.32 -11.38
CA GLU A 254 -8.90 15.81 -10.10
C GLU A 254 -9.65 16.88 -9.30
N TYR A 255 -9.16 18.12 -9.32
CA TYR A 255 -9.84 19.24 -8.67
C TYR A 255 -11.22 19.49 -9.30
N ALA A 256 -11.31 19.48 -10.64
CA ALA A 256 -12.57 19.71 -11.33
C ALA A 256 -13.61 18.62 -11.01
N MET A 257 -13.18 17.36 -10.97
CA MET A 257 -14.03 16.23 -10.59
C MET A 257 -14.55 16.36 -9.15
N ILE A 258 -13.65 16.61 -8.19
CA ILE A 258 -14.03 16.76 -6.79
C ILE A 258 -14.94 17.99 -6.60
N ALA A 259 -14.67 19.10 -7.31
CA ALA A 259 -15.52 20.29 -7.26
C ALA A 259 -16.94 20.02 -7.74
N ALA A 260 -17.11 19.23 -8.82
CA ALA A 260 -18.43 18.81 -9.30
C ALA A 260 -19.16 17.94 -8.25
N ILE A 261 -18.49 16.95 -7.67
CA ILE A 261 -19.06 16.11 -6.60
C ILE A 261 -19.47 16.97 -5.40
N CYS A 262 -18.63 17.91 -4.97
CA CYS A 262 -18.92 18.80 -3.83
C CYS A 262 -20.11 19.72 -4.09
N GLU A 263 -20.28 20.20 -5.32
CA GLU A 263 -21.44 21.03 -5.69
C GLU A 263 -22.73 20.22 -5.63
N GLU A 264 -22.76 18.99 -6.13
CA GLU A 264 -23.93 18.12 -6.02
C GLU A 264 -24.26 17.76 -4.55
N LEU A 265 -23.23 17.56 -3.72
CA LEU A 265 -23.42 17.33 -2.30
C LEU A 265 -23.97 18.58 -1.59
N ARG A 266 -23.53 19.79 -1.99
CA ARG A 266 -24.08 21.07 -1.50
C ARG A 266 -25.55 21.20 -1.84
N GLU A 267 -25.93 20.88 -3.08
CA GLU A 267 -27.35 20.94 -3.50
C GLU A 267 -28.22 19.96 -2.70
N ARG A 268 -27.71 18.75 -2.39
CA ARG A 268 -28.48 17.71 -1.67
C ARG A 268 -28.61 18.00 -0.16
N PHE A 269 -27.57 18.55 0.47
CA PHE A 269 -27.49 18.64 1.94
C PHE A 269 -27.38 20.06 2.49
N GLY A 270 -27.14 21.05 1.64
CA GLY A 270 -26.93 22.44 2.08
C GLY A 270 -25.61 22.66 2.83
N VAL A 271 -24.69 21.68 2.83
CA VAL A 271 -23.37 21.78 3.44
C VAL A 271 -22.39 22.24 2.37
N GLU A 272 -21.83 23.43 2.54
CA GLU A 272 -20.85 24.00 1.61
C GLU A 272 -19.44 23.58 2.05
N LEU A 273 -18.79 22.75 1.23
CA LEU A 273 -17.37 22.44 1.37
C LEU A 273 -16.55 23.59 0.78
N ALA A 274 -15.65 24.16 1.58
CA ALA A 274 -14.82 25.28 1.16
C ALA A 274 -13.82 24.84 0.08
N LYS A 275 -13.27 25.81 -0.67
CA LYS A 275 -12.22 25.55 -1.69
C LYS A 275 -11.10 24.64 -1.15
N ARG A 276 -10.73 24.77 0.10
CA ARG A 276 -9.69 23.98 0.80
C ARG A 276 -10.07 22.53 0.99
N ASP A 277 -11.34 22.24 1.25
CA ASP A 277 -11.83 20.88 1.34
C ASP A 277 -11.73 20.20 -0.02
N ILE A 278 -12.08 20.91 -1.10
CA ILE A 278 -11.97 20.45 -2.49
C ILE A 278 -10.49 20.19 -2.84
N GLU A 279 -9.58 21.11 -2.51
CA GLU A 279 -8.14 20.96 -2.73
C GLU A 279 -7.59 19.74 -1.97
N PHE A 280 -7.94 19.56 -0.71
CA PHE A 280 -7.53 18.41 0.09
C PHE A 280 -8.04 17.08 -0.50
N LEU A 281 -9.33 17.03 -0.88
CA LEU A 281 -9.93 15.84 -1.48
C LEU A 281 -9.35 15.54 -2.87
N ALA A 282 -9.02 16.56 -3.68
CA ALA A 282 -8.35 16.41 -4.95
C ALA A 282 -6.93 15.83 -4.77
N VAL A 283 -6.22 16.25 -3.71
CA VAL A 283 -4.91 15.69 -3.35
C VAL A 283 -5.05 14.21 -2.94
N VAL A 284 -6.08 13.85 -2.18
CA VAL A 284 -6.39 12.45 -1.83
C VAL A 284 -6.66 11.64 -3.10
N LEU A 285 -7.50 12.13 -4.02
CA LEU A 285 -7.79 11.46 -5.28
C LEU A 285 -6.53 11.28 -6.13
N LYS A 286 -5.71 12.32 -6.29
CA LYS A 286 -4.46 12.25 -7.06
C LYS A 286 -3.43 11.31 -6.44
N GLY A 287 -3.43 11.17 -5.11
CA GLY A 287 -2.60 10.19 -4.39
C GLY A 287 -3.15 8.76 -4.44
N SER A 288 -4.33 8.55 -5.01
CA SER A 288 -4.96 7.23 -5.11
C SER A 288 -4.31 6.41 -6.22
N LYS A 289 -4.30 5.08 -6.05
CA LYS A 289 -3.75 4.14 -7.03
C LYS A 289 -4.72 4.03 -8.21
N ILE A 290 -4.54 4.87 -9.20
CA ILE A 290 -5.36 4.86 -10.41
C ILE A 290 -4.96 3.65 -11.25
N GLN A 291 -5.82 2.64 -11.30
CA GLN A 291 -5.73 1.57 -12.30
C GLN A 291 -6.24 2.11 -13.64
N ALA A 292 -5.57 3.12 -14.19
CA ALA A 292 -5.95 3.63 -15.49
C ALA A 292 -5.45 2.67 -16.56
N SER A 293 -6.36 2.11 -17.32
CA SER A 293 -6.05 1.42 -18.58
C SER A 293 -5.40 2.37 -19.61
N ASN A 294 -5.32 3.67 -19.29
CA ASN A 294 -4.94 4.73 -20.23
C ASN A 294 -3.84 5.68 -19.72
N VAL A 295 -3.15 5.41 -18.60
CA VAL A 295 -2.01 6.25 -18.19
C VAL A 295 -0.82 5.93 -19.07
N LEU A 296 -0.30 6.93 -19.76
CA LEU A 296 0.90 6.85 -20.57
C LEU A 296 2.13 6.82 -19.66
N TYR A 297 2.59 5.62 -19.31
CA TYR A 297 3.80 5.43 -18.48
C TYR A 297 5.07 5.99 -19.13
N TYR A 298 5.07 6.29 -20.43
CA TYR A 298 6.19 6.95 -21.10
C TYR A 298 6.29 8.45 -20.84
N ASP A 299 5.30 9.08 -20.18
CA ASP A 299 5.37 10.47 -19.73
C ASP A 299 6.37 10.68 -18.59
N SER A 300 6.79 9.60 -17.92
CA SER A 300 7.66 9.63 -16.74
C SER A 300 9.02 9.01 -17.01
N VAL A 301 9.72 9.49 -18.06
CA VAL A 301 11.03 8.94 -18.47
C VAL A 301 12.04 8.91 -17.30
N LEU A 302 12.09 9.99 -16.52
CA LEU A 302 13.00 10.06 -15.36
C LEU A 302 12.61 9.07 -14.26
N LEU A 303 11.31 8.95 -13.94
CA LEU A 303 10.83 7.98 -12.96
C LEU A 303 11.09 6.55 -13.46
N GLY A 304 10.91 6.30 -14.76
CA GLY A 304 11.23 5.01 -15.37
C GLY A 304 12.69 4.59 -15.17
N LYS A 305 13.63 5.55 -15.25
CA LYS A 305 15.05 5.30 -14.94
C LYS A 305 15.25 4.91 -13.48
N LEU A 306 14.67 5.67 -12.54
CA LEU A 306 14.78 5.38 -11.11
C LEU A 306 14.19 4.02 -10.75
N VAL A 307 13.04 3.65 -11.36
CA VAL A 307 12.43 2.32 -11.17
C VAL A 307 13.32 1.21 -11.74
N LYS A 308 13.95 1.40 -12.90
CA LYS A 308 14.92 0.43 -13.44
C LYS A 308 16.14 0.28 -12.56
N ASN A 309 16.67 1.37 -12.04
CA ASN A 309 17.77 1.34 -11.08
C ASN A 309 17.37 0.58 -9.82
N LEU A 310 16.19 0.88 -9.26
CA LEU A 310 15.62 0.17 -8.09
C LEU A 310 15.56 -1.35 -8.35
N ILE A 311 15.04 -1.77 -9.51
CA ILE A 311 14.98 -3.19 -9.88
C ILE A 311 16.39 -3.79 -9.98
N ARG A 312 17.33 -3.09 -10.62
CA ARG A 312 18.72 -3.54 -10.76
C ARG A 312 19.39 -3.71 -9.40
N ASP A 313 19.23 -2.75 -8.49
CA ASP A 313 19.89 -2.74 -7.19
C ASP A 313 19.32 -3.83 -6.29
N VAL A 314 18.00 -4.01 -6.27
CA VAL A 314 17.35 -5.13 -5.57
C VAL A 314 17.77 -6.47 -6.19
N SER A 315 17.81 -6.58 -7.53
CA SER A 315 18.29 -7.79 -8.22
C SER A 315 19.71 -8.15 -7.84
N ALA A 316 20.61 -7.15 -7.79
CA ALA A 316 22.01 -7.34 -7.40
C ALA A 316 22.15 -7.79 -5.95
N GLN A 317 21.38 -7.22 -5.03
CA GLN A 317 21.39 -7.58 -3.61
C GLN A 317 20.84 -9.01 -3.39
N LEU A 318 19.81 -9.41 -4.14
CA LEU A 318 19.21 -10.73 -4.02
C LEU A 318 19.94 -11.82 -4.83
N GLY A 319 20.82 -11.44 -5.76
CA GLY A 319 21.47 -12.37 -6.69
C GLY A 319 20.50 -12.96 -7.73
N VAL A 320 19.37 -12.29 -8.02
CA VAL A 320 18.33 -12.71 -8.96
C VAL A 320 18.17 -11.65 -10.04
N ASP A 321 18.21 -12.01 -11.32
CA ASP A 321 18.01 -11.05 -12.39
C ASP A 321 16.51 -10.81 -12.66
N LEU A 322 15.98 -9.72 -12.10
CA LEU A 322 14.61 -9.23 -12.35
C LEU A 322 14.59 -8.07 -13.37
N THR A 323 15.74 -7.69 -13.92
CA THR A 323 15.85 -6.49 -14.80
C THR A 323 15.07 -6.63 -16.10
N LYS A 324 14.77 -7.87 -16.52
CA LYS A 324 14.01 -8.21 -17.72
C LYS A 324 12.51 -8.42 -17.45
N ASP A 325 12.07 -8.35 -16.20
CA ASP A 325 10.66 -8.52 -15.84
C ASP A 325 9.90 -7.21 -16.09
N PHE A 326 9.28 -7.16 -17.26
CA PHE A 326 8.52 -5.99 -17.67
C PHE A 326 7.25 -5.77 -16.84
N SER A 327 6.62 -6.85 -16.35
CA SER A 327 5.43 -6.77 -15.48
C SER A 327 5.78 -6.12 -14.13
N LEU A 328 6.93 -6.50 -13.55
CA LEU A 328 7.46 -5.86 -12.34
C LEU A 328 7.73 -4.37 -12.59
N TYR A 329 8.42 -4.04 -13.70
CA TYR A 329 8.72 -2.66 -14.05
C TYR A 329 7.45 -1.81 -14.16
N GLN A 330 6.45 -2.28 -14.91
CA GLN A 330 5.18 -1.55 -15.05
C GLN A 330 4.42 -1.42 -13.74
N GLY A 331 4.33 -2.51 -12.97
CA GLY A 331 3.66 -2.50 -11.67
C GLY A 331 4.29 -1.51 -10.71
N LEU A 332 5.63 -1.46 -10.67
CA LEU A 332 6.36 -0.49 -9.87
C LEU A 332 6.17 0.94 -10.38
N LEU A 333 6.26 1.17 -11.68
CA LEU A 333 6.09 2.51 -12.26
C LEU A 333 4.70 3.08 -11.94
N ALA A 334 3.65 2.28 -12.11
CA ALA A 334 2.28 2.65 -11.78
C ALA A 334 2.08 2.94 -10.29
N HIS A 335 2.81 2.21 -9.42
CA HIS A 335 2.74 2.42 -7.98
C HIS A 335 3.56 3.63 -7.51
N MET A 336 4.75 3.83 -8.06
CA MET A 336 5.71 4.84 -7.60
C MET A 336 5.24 6.28 -7.87
N GLU A 337 4.53 6.54 -8.95
CA GLU A 337 4.07 7.89 -9.28
C GLU A 337 3.11 8.47 -8.21
N PRO A 338 1.98 7.79 -7.86
CA PRO A 338 1.11 8.25 -6.77
C PRO A 338 1.81 8.23 -5.42
N LEU A 339 2.71 7.26 -5.18
CA LEU A 339 3.49 7.17 -3.96
C LEU A 339 4.35 8.41 -3.73
N ILE A 340 5.17 8.80 -4.72
CA ILE A 340 6.04 9.97 -4.65
C ILE A 340 5.19 11.24 -4.44
N PHE A 341 4.05 11.33 -5.11
CA PHE A 341 3.13 12.43 -4.90
C PHE A 341 2.63 12.49 -3.44
N ARG A 342 2.19 11.35 -2.85
CA ARG A 342 1.77 11.28 -1.45
C ARG A 342 2.88 11.71 -0.49
N LEU A 343 4.09 11.19 -0.69
CA LEU A 343 5.26 11.54 0.15
C LEU A 343 5.56 13.05 0.11
N LYS A 344 5.55 13.68 -1.07
CA LYS A 344 5.74 15.12 -1.21
C LYS A 344 4.63 15.94 -0.53
N GLN A 345 3.39 15.44 -0.51
CA GLN A 345 2.27 16.06 0.20
C GLN A 345 2.17 15.66 1.68
N LYS A 346 3.12 14.86 2.18
CA LYS A 346 3.12 14.30 3.54
C LYS A 346 1.84 13.53 3.89
N LEU A 347 1.25 12.88 2.88
CA LEU A 347 0.16 11.95 3.04
C LEU A 347 0.74 10.56 3.31
N GLU A 348 0.54 10.05 4.52
CA GLU A 348 0.98 8.70 4.84
C GLU A 348 -0.04 7.67 4.34
N SER A 349 0.43 6.62 3.70
CA SER A 349 -0.36 5.41 3.45
C SER A 349 -0.07 4.37 4.53
N PHE A 350 -1.01 3.48 4.73
CA PHE A 350 -0.90 2.41 5.71
C PHE A 350 -1.09 1.05 5.03
N ASN A 351 -0.26 0.10 5.42
CA ASN A 351 -0.37 -1.28 4.98
C ASN A 351 -0.59 -2.20 6.18
N PRO A 352 -1.77 -2.84 6.32
CA PRO A 352 -2.07 -3.71 7.45
C PRO A 352 -1.16 -4.94 7.50
N LEU A 353 -0.51 -5.31 6.40
CA LEU A 353 0.35 -6.48 6.28
C LEU A 353 1.82 -6.18 6.53
N THR A 354 2.21 -4.95 6.86
CA THR A 354 3.61 -4.54 6.99
C THR A 354 4.41 -5.44 7.93
N ASP A 355 3.88 -5.70 9.12
CA ASP A 355 4.58 -6.53 10.11
C ASP A 355 4.66 -8.01 9.67
N GLU A 356 3.65 -8.49 8.96
CA GLU A 356 3.64 -9.84 8.40
C GLU A 356 4.65 -9.95 7.24
N ILE A 357 4.68 -8.95 6.34
CA ILE A 357 5.62 -8.88 5.22
C ILE A 357 7.06 -8.83 5.73
N LYS A 358 7.35 -7.99 6.74
CA LYS A 358 8.68 -7.94 7.38
C LYS A 358 9.11 -9.27 7.97
N LYS A 359 8.19 -10.00 8.60
CA LYS A 359 8.46 -11.32 9.17
C LYS A 359 8.64 -12.38 8.09
N LYS A 360 7.84 -12.34 7.04
CA LYS A 360 7.82 -13.36 6.00
C LYS A 360 8.90 -13.16 4.94
N TYR A 361 9.30 -11.92 4.66
CA TYR A 361 10.27 -11.54 3.63
C TYR A 361 11.30 -10.53 4.17
N PRO A 362 12.02 -10.81 5.27
CA PRO A 362 12.92 -9.84 5.91
C PRO A 362 14.05 -9.38 4.98
N VAL A 363 14.62 -10.33 4.23
CA VAL A 363 15.72 -10.07 3.28
C VAL A 363 15.27 -9.16 2.14
N LEU A 364 14.15 -9.51 1.50
CA LEU A 364 13.58 -8.72 0.42
C LEU A 364 13.17 -7.33 0.92
N PHE A 365 12.59 -7.24 2.11
CA PHE A 365 12.18 -5.97 2.70
C PHE A 365 13.34 -5.00 2.87
N LEU A 366 14.49 -5.50 3.32
CA LEU A 366 15.68 -4.67 3.49
C LEU A 366 16.32 -4.29 2.17
N ALA A 367 16.45 -5.22 1.22
CA ALA A 367 16.97 -4.94 -0.10
C ALA A 367 16.17 -3.83 -0.79
N VAL A 368 14.83 -3.91 -0.73
CA VAL A 368 13.95 -2.88 -1.28
C VAL A 368 14.11 -1.56 -0.54
N LYS A 369 14.19 -1.57 0.80
CA LYS A 369 14.35 -0.36 1.60
C LYS A 369 15.66 0.36 1.27
N GLU A 370 16.80 -0.35 1.28
CA GLU A 370 18.11 0.22 0.97
C GLU A 370 18.18 0.77 -0.47
N ALA A 371 17.61 0.05 -1.43
CA ALA A 371 17.57 0.51 -2.81
C ALA A 371 16.70 1.76 -2.99
N LEU A 372 15.55 1.86 -2.29
CA LEU A 372 14.72 3.06 -2.27
C LEU A 372 15.44 4.26 -1.66
N GLU A 373 16.12 4.08 -0.52
CA GLU A 373 16.90 5.14 0.15
C GLU A 373 18.09 5.60 -0.70
N THR A 374 18.59 4.73 -1.58
CA THR A 374 19.72 5.07 -2.48
C THR A 374 19.24 5.82 -3.72
N GLU A 375 18.14 5.37 -4.35
CA GLU A 375 17.66 5.94 -5.61
C GLU A 375 16.79 7.19 -5.42
N PHE A 376 16.21 7.38 -4.24
CA PHE A 376 15.31 8.49 -3.89
C PHE A 376 15.77 9.18 -2.61
N ASP A 377 16.98 9.76 -2.62
CA ASP A 377 17.67 10.32 -1.46
C ASP A 377 16.95 11.52 -0.79
N ASP A 378 16.06 12.18 -1.49
CA ASP A 378 15.22 13.31 -1.01
C ASP A 378 13.87 12.86 -0.41
N LEU A 379 13.56 11.56 -0.39
CA LEU A 379 12.28 11.04 0.09
C LEU A 379 12.46 10.05 1.25
N GLU A 380 11.68 10.22 2.29
CA GLU A 380 11.60 9.24 3.39
C GLU A 380 10.43 8.28 3.16
N PHE A 381 10.75 7.00 2.95
CA PHE A 381 9.75 5.94 2.78
C PHE A 381 9.38 5.34 4.12
N SER A 382 8.08 5.35 4.44
CA SER A 382 7.59 4.63 5.61
C SER A 382 7.70 3.12 5.42
N ALA A 383 7.74 2.37 6.52
CA ALA A 383 7.75 0.91 6.43
C ALA A 383 6.54 0.33 5.68
N ASP A 384 5.41 1.02 5.72
CA ASP A 384 4.17 0.64 5.06
C ASP A 384 4.28 0.77 3.53
N GLU A 385 4.92 1.85 3.05
CA GLU A 385 5.19 2.05 1.63
C GLU A 385 6.23 1.04 1.10
N VAL A 386 7.30 0.80 1.87
CA VAL A 386 8.27 -0.25 1.52
C VAL A 386 7.58 -1.61 1.39
N ALA A 387 6.65 -1.95 2.31
CA ALA A 387 5.93 -3.21 2.26
C ALA A 387 5.08 -3.36 0.99
N TYR A 388 4.45 -2.30 0.50
CA TYR A 388 3.75 -2.35 -0.79
C TYR A 388 4.69 -2.65 -1.96
N ILE A 389 5.87 -2.03 -1.98
CA ILE A 389 6.87 -2.27 -3.03
C ILE A 389 7.42 -3.70 -2.94
N VAL A 390 7.65 -4.21 -1.73
CA VAL A 390 8.06 -5.61 -1.48
C VAL A 390 7.06 -6.59 -2.08
N LEU A 391 5.75 -6.32 -2.05
CA LEU A 391 4.76 -7.20 -2.67
C LEU A 391 4.90 -7.28 -4.18
N HIS A 392 5.29 -6.20 -4.87
CA HIS A 392 5.58 -6.24 -6.31
C HIS A 392 6.78 -7.14 -6.62
N PHE A 393 7.88 -6.98 -5.89
CA PHE A 393 9.05 -7.85 -6.04
C PHE A 393 8.75 -9.29 -5.65
N GLY A 394 8.01 -9.51 -4.57
CA GLY A 394 7.58 -10.83 -4.13
C GLY A 394 6.74 -11.56 -5.18
N SER A 395 5.83 -10.84 -5.85
CA SER A 395 5.04 -11.37 -6.95
C SER A 395 5.92 -11.77 -8.15
N ALA A 396 6.88 -10.93 -8.53
CA ALA A 396 7.82 -11.20 -9.61
C ALA A 396 8.69 -12.44 -9.31
N LEU A 397 9.21 -12.55 -8.09
CA LEU A 397 9.98 -13.71 -7.64
C LEU A 397 9.18 -15.01 -7.68
N LEU A 398 7.90 -14.96 -7.28
CA LEU A 398 7.00 -16.12 -7.33
C LEU A 398 6.64 -16.52 -8.76
N MET A 399 6.46 -15.55 -9.66
CA MET A 399 6.13 -15.81 -11.07
C MET A 399 7.32 -16.36 -11.86
N ASN A 400 8.54 -15.90 -11.52
CA ASN A 400 9.76 -16.33 -12.22
C ASN A 400 10.31 -17.66 -11.68
N GLU A 401 9.65 -18.30 -10.70
CA GLU A 401 10.14 -19.51 -9.99
C GLU A 401 11.55 -19.35 -9.39
N GLU A 402 12.10 -18.15 -9.41
CA GLU A 402 13.41 -17.80 -8.88
C GLU A 402 13.23 -17.33 -7.42
N ARG A 403 13.51 -18.23 -6.48
CA ARG A 403 13.53 -17.88 -5.05
C ARG A 403 14.93 -17.50 -4.62
N VAL A 404 15.03 -16.50 -3.77
CA VAL A 404 16.27 -16.24 -3.01
C VAL A 404 16.47 -17.46 -2.10
N GLN A 405 17.45 -18.30 -2.45
CA GLN A 405 17.73 -19.52 -1.71
C GLN A 405 18.89 -19.26 -0.76
N ILE A 406 18.62 -19.22 0.55
CA ILE A 406 19.64 -19.21 1.59
C ILE A 406 19.93 -20.65 1.99
N GLU A 407 21.19 -21.06 1.84
CA GLU A 407 21.66 -22.36 2.31
C GLU A 407 22.23 -22.23 3.72
N ALA A 408 21.50 -22.75 4.70
CA ALA A 408 21.97 -22.77 6.06
C ALA A 408 22.59 -24.12 6.44
N VAL A 409 23.57 -24.08 7.33
CA VAL A 409 24.10 -25.27 7.99
C VAL A 409 23.76 -25.23 9.47
N VAL A 410 23.27 -26.36 9.98
CA VAL A 410 22.97 -26.55 11.40
C VAL A 410 23.96 -27.54 12.01
N VAL A 411 24.68 -27.09 13.03
CA VAL A 411 25.60 -27.94 13.80
C VAL A 411 24.94 -28.29 15.13
N CYS A 412 24.56 -29.56 15.30
CA CYS A 412 23.84 -30.03 16.48
C CYS A 412 24.32 -31.39 16.94
N PRO A 413 24.92 -31.52 18.14
CA PRO A 413 25.39 -32.80 18.67
C PRO A 413 24.33 -33.65 19.35
N THR A 414 23.10 -33.18 19.54
CA THR A 414 22.06 -33.75 20.37
C THR A 414 21.33 -34.96 19.75
N GLY A 415 21.76 -35.43 18.56
CA GLY A 415 21.25 -36.62 17.89
C GLY A 415 20.35 -36.30 16.68
N ILE A 416 20.18 -37.30 15.81
CA ILE A 416 19.57 -37.18 14.49
C ILE A 416 18.12 -36.64 14.56
N GLY A 417 17.35 -37.05 15.57
CA GLY A 417 15.95 -36.62 15.73
C GLY A 417 15.80 -35.11 16.02
N THR A 418 16.59 -34.64 16.97
CA THR A 418 16.56 -33.21 17.39
C THR A 418 17.12 -32.32 16.29
N SER A 419 18.17 -32.74 15.60
CA SER A 419 18.76 -31.96 14.50
C SER A 419 17.79 -31.84 13.30
N LYS A 420 17.09 -32.94 12.95
CA LYS A 420 16.05 -32.90 11.90
C LYS A 420 14.86 -32.03 12.27
N MET A 421 14.42 -32.07 13.54
CA MET A 421 13.33 -31.26 14.03
C MET A 421 13.70 -29.76 13.98
N LEU A 422 14.93 -29.43 14.41
CA LEU A 422 15.44 -28.07 14.36
C LEU A 422 15.51 -27.55 12.92
N ALA A 423 16.09 -28.33 11.99
CA ALA A 423 16.18 -27.98 10.58
C ALA A 423 14.79 -27.78 9.94
N SER A 424 13.84 -28.70 10.19
CA SER A 424 12.47 -28.58 9.68
C SER A 424 11.74 -27.36 10.24
N ARG A 425 12.02 -26.98 11.49
CA ARG A 425 11.41 -25.82 12.10
C ARG A 425 12.00 -24.51 11.56
N ILE A 426 13.32 -24.47 11.35
CA ILE A 426 13.97 -23.34 10.68
C ILE A 426 13.35 -23.10 9.29
N GLN A 427 13.24 -24.15 8.47
CA GLN A 427 12.62 -24.04 7.13
C GLN A 427 11.15 -23.65 7.16
N LYS A 428 10.41 -24.06 8.18
CA LYS A 428 8.99 -23.70 8.32
C LYS A 428 8.77 -22.25 8.76
N GLU A 429 9.55 -21.81 9.74
CA GLU A 429 9.40 -20.47 10.35
C GLU A 429 10.12 -19.37 9.54
N LEU A 430 11.16 -19.74 8.75
CA LEU A 430 11.97 -18.85 7.92
C LEU A 430 11.94 -19.33 6.45
N PRO A 431 10.92 -18.97 5.68
CA PRO A 431 10.70 -19.48 4.31
C PRO A 431 11.81 -19.13 3.31
N GLU A 432 12.66 -18.14 3.63
CA GLU A 432 13.80 -17.73 2.81
C GLU A 432 14.99 -18.66 2.93
N ILE A 433 15.03 -19.53 3.95
CA ILE A 433 16.03 -20.58 4.12
C ILE A 433 15.54 -21.82 3.38
N ASP A 434 15.96 -21.99 2.14
CA ASP A 434 15.50 -23.06 1.26
C ASP A 434 16.06 -24.42 1.70
N SER A 435 17.35 -24.49 2.00
CA SER A 435 17.99 -25.70 2.44
C SER A 435 18.69 -25.56 3.78
N VAL A 436 18.51 -26.58 4.64
CA VAL A 436 19.21 -26.69 5.92
C VAL A 436 19.98 -28.00 5.95
N LYS A 437 21.29 -27.90 5.85
CA LYS A 437 22.16 -29.07 5.98
C LYS A 437 22.54 -29.31 7.43
N ILE A 438 22.44 -30.54 7.88
CA ILE A 438 22.81 -30.92 9.25
C ILE A 438 24.21 -31.48 9.23
N LEU A 439 25.13 -30.90 10.00
CA LEU A 439 26.48 -31.39 10.18
C LEU A 439 26.73 -31.81 11.63
N SER A 440 27.51 -32.88 11.81
CA SER A 440 28.10 -33.16 13.09
C SER A 440 29.23 -32.18 13.39
N VAL A 441 29.66 -32.07 14.64
CA VAL A 441 30.80 -31.20 15.02
C VAL A 441 32.08 -31.64 14.29
N HIS A 442 32.22 -32.94 14.03
CA HIS A 442 33.36 -33.48 13.31
C HIS A 442 33.30 -33.13 11.81
N ASP A 443 32.15 -33.29 11.18
CA ASP A 443 31.97 -32.96 9.76
C ASP A 443 32.11 -31.47 9.51
N PHE A 444 31.64 -30.64 10.46
CA PHE A 444 31.80 -29.18 10.41
C PHE A 444 33.26 -28.74 10.35
N GLN A 445 34.18 -29.40 11.10
CA GLN A 445 35.62 -29.09 11.07
C GLN A 445 36.30 -29.37 9.72
N THR A 446 35.71 -30.24 8.90
CA THR A 446 36.23 -30.63 7.59
C THR A 446 35.44 -30.06 6.41
N ALA A 447 34.29 -29.45 6.67
CA ALA A 447 33.42 -28.88 5.66
C ALA A 447 33.96 -27.54 5.09
N ASN A 448 33.71 -27.31 3.81
CA ASN A 448 33.96 -26.02 3.18
C ASN A 448 32.84 -25.04 3.54
N LEU A 449 33.06 -24.23 4.58
CA LEU A 449 32.04 -23.33 5.11
C LEU A 449 31.71 -22.18 4.18
N LYS A 450 32.49 -21.90 3.15
CA LYS A 450 32.22 -20.88 2.14
C LYS A 450 31.06 -21.23 1.20
N GLU A 451 30.59 -22.44 1.26
CA GLU A 451 29.44 -22.94 0.47
C GLU A 451 28.08 -22.59 1.15
N TYR A 452 28.11 -22.19 2.41
CA TYR A 452 26.90 -21.90 3.18
C TYR A 452 26.80 -20.40 3.48
N ASP A 453 25.59 -19.89 3.40
CA ASP A 453 25.26 -18.48 3.63
C ASP A 453 25.06 -18.19 5.12
N LEU A 454 24.63 -19.19 5.89
CA LEU A 454 24.29 -19.06 7.30
C LEU A 454 24.74 -20.28 8.10
N VAL A 455 25.45 -20.06 9.19
CA VAL A 455 25.85 -21.12 10.13
C VAL A 455 25.05 -20.96 11.43
N ILE A 456 24.33 -21.99 11.81
CA ILE A 456 23.53 -22.05 13.05
C ILE A 456 24.06 -23.19 13.91
N SER A 457 24.25 -22.96 15.20
CA SER A 457 24.74 -24.00 16.12
C SER A 457 23.93 -24.02 17.43
N THR A 458 23.74 -25.23 17.95
CA THR A 458 23.15 -25.41 19.29
C THR A 458 24.18 -25.47 20.41
N ILE A 459 25.48 -25.41 20.06
CA ILE A 459 26.63 -25.39 21.00
C ILE A 459 27.64 -24.34 20.57
N ARG A 460 28.54 -23.97 21.46
CA ARG A 460 29.72 -23.16 21.11
C ARG A 460 30.67 -23.97 20.22
N LEU A 461 30.93 -23.41 19.04
CA LEU A 461 31.86 -24.01 18.09
C LEU A 461 33.29 -23.61 18.42
N PRO A 462 34.27 -24.55 18.30
CA PRO A 462 35.67 -24.28 18.59
C PRO A 462 36.42 -23.57 17.43
N VAL A 463 35.70 -22.72 16.67
CA VAL A 463 36.26 -22.00 15.51
C VAL A 463 36.15 -20.49 15.75
N THR A 464 37.18 -19.77 15.36
CA THR A 464 37.30 -18.32 15.56
C THR A 464 37.03 -17.50 14.28
N ASP A 465 36.98 -18.14 13.13
CA ASP A 465 37.00 -17.44 11.82
C ASP A 465 35.68 -17.48 11.05
N VAL A 466 34.60 -17.96 11.68
CA VAL A 466 33.27 -18.06 11.07
C VAL A 466 32.24 -17.50 12.02
N ASP A 467 31.46 -16.55 11.54
CA ASP A 467 30.31 -16.04 12.26
C ASP A 467 29.19 -17.10 12.28
N TYR A 468 28.66 -17.40 13.45
CA TYR A 468 27.55 -18.34 13.61
C TYR A 468 26.53 -17.86 14.64
N LEU A 469 25.30 -18.27 14.45
CA LEU A 469 24.20 -18.00 15.37
C LEU A 469 24.01 -19.15 16.35
N MET A 470 23.96 -18.84 17.64
CA MET A 470 23.67 -19.84 18.65
C MET A 470 22.20 -19.84 18.99
N VAL A 471 21.55 -21.01 18.84
CA VAL A 471 20.13 -21.21 19.09
C VAL A 471 19.86 -22.40 20.01
N SER A 472 18.69 -22.44 20.63
CA SER A 472 18.27 -23.60 21.41
C SER A 472 17.88 -24.77 20.47
N PRO A 473 18.04 -26.05 20.89
CA PRO A 473 17.67 -27.20 20.07
C PRO A 473 16.20 -27.25 19.66
N LEU A 474 15.32 -26.53 20.37
CA LEU A 474 13.87 -26.47 20.10
C LEU A 474 13.45 -25.19 19.37
N LEU A 475 14.38 -24.30 19.07
CA LEU A 475 14.14 -23.04 18.34
C LEU A 475 12.96 -22.25 18.95
N ASN A 476 13.19 -21.48 20.00
CA ASN A 476 12.17 -20.65 20.61
C ASN A 476 11.95 -19.34 19.81
N GLU A 477 10.93 -18.54 20.16
CA GLU A 477 10.61 -17.27 19.46
C GLU A 477 11.76 -16.25 19.52
N GLN A 478 12.57 -16.26 20.59
CA GLN A 478 13.73 -15.38 20.70
C GLN A 478 14.86 -15.80 19.75
N ASP A 479 15.04 -17.12 19.55
CA ASP A 479 15.99 -17.65 18.59
C ASP A 479 15.59 -17.28 17.14
N ILE A 480 14.31 -17.38 16.81
CA ILE A 480 13.76 -16.98 15.50
C ILE A 480 14.01 -15.49 15.27
N SER A 481 13.62 -14.64 16.23
CA SER A 481 13.87 -13.19 16.14
C SER A 481 15.37 -12.85 16.04
N HIS A 482 16.24 -13.65 16.64
CA HIS A 482 17.68 -13.47 16.54
C HIS A 482 18.23 -13.82 15.15
N ILE A 483 17.71 -14.87 14.52
CA ILE A 483 18.05 -15.24 13.14
C ILE A 483 17.51 -14.17 12.17
N GLU A 484 16.28 -13.75 12.32
CA GLU A 484 15.68 -12.67 11.53
C GLU A 484 16.51 -11.38 11.61
N ASN A 485 16.88 -10.95 12.82
CA ASN A 485 17.71 -9.77 13.02
C ASN A 485 19.11 -9.90 12.38
N TYR A 486 19.72 -11.10 12.47
CA TYR A 486 21.00 -11.35 11.83
C TYR A 486 20.89 -11.28 10.31
N LEU A 487 19.90 -11.94 9.71
CA LEU A 487 19.63 -11.85 8.28
C LEU A 487 19.38 -10.41 7.87
N GLN A 488 18.64 -9.65 8.67
CA GLN A 488 18.39 -8.23 8.45
C GLN A 488 19.63 -7.34 8.43
N HIS A 489 20.62 -7.60 9.25
CA HIS A 489 21.83 -6.77 9.34
C HIS A 489 22.97 -7.22 8.42
N ASN A 490 22.92 -8.45 7.91
CA ASN A 490 24.03 -9.06 7.16
C ASN A 490 23.65 -9.53 5.76
N ILE A 491 22.54 -9.00 5.21
CA ILE A 491 22.03 -9.44 3.90
C ILE A 491 23.05 -9.39 2.79
N GLN A 492 23.85 -8.33 2.70
CA GLN A 492 24.90 -8.18 1.69
C GLN A 492 26.03 -9.20 1.83
N GLN A 493 26.27 -9.74 3.04
CA GLN A 493 27.25 -10.80 3.25
C GLN A 493 26.66 -12.18 2.93
N VAL A 494 25.39 -12.38 3.28
CA VAL A 494 24.68 -13.65 3.08
C VAL A 494 24.41 -13.93 1.59
N THR A 495 24.22 -12.88 0.77
CA THR A 495 23.90 -13.03 -0.68
C THR A 495 25.10 -12.84 -1.62
N ARG A 496 26.29 -12.44 -1.11
CA ARG A 496 27.46 -12.05 -1.90
C ARG A 496 28.07 -13.14 -2.83
N ASN A 497 27.75 -14.37 -2.66
CA ASN A 497 28.47 -15.49 -3.31
C ASN A 497 27.63 -16.31 -4.31
N LYS A 498 26.42 -15.86 -4.69
CA LYS A 498 25.55 -16.67 -5.57
C LYS A 498 25.37 -16.09 -6.96
N ALA A 499 25.93 -16.81 -7.95
CA ALA A 499 25.45 -16.80 -9.32
C ALA A 499 24.29 -17.80 -9.41
N TYR A 500 23.15 -17.38 -9.91
CA TYR A 500 21.94 -18.19 -10.01
C TYR A 500 22.13 -19.34 -11.02
N LEU A 501 21.82 -20.56 -10.60
CA LEU A 501 21.63 -21.72 -11.47
C LEU A 501 20.11 -22.04 -11.47
N PRO A 502 19.47 -22.12 -12.63
CA PRO A 502 18.06 -22.50 -12.71
C PRO A 502 17.82 -23.90 -12.19
N SER A 503 16.89 -24.07 -11.27
CA SER A 503 16.47 -25.36 -10.72
C SER A 503 15.72 -26.18 -11.77
N THR A 504 16.30 -27.28 -12.21
CA THR A 504 15.65 -28.29 -13.07
C THR A 504 15.03 -29.41 -12.23
N ALA A 505 13.90 -29.13 -11.57
CA ALA A 505 12.99 -30.21 -11.13
C ALA A 505 11.65 -29.56 -10.68
N VAL A 506 10.70 -29.52 -11.59
CA VAL A 506 9.31 -29.12 -11.29
C VAL A 506 8.44 -30.37 -11.36
N GLU A 507 7.79 -30.75 -10.25
CA GLU A 507 6.58 -31.56 -10.32
C GLU A 507 5.43 -30.75 -10.96
N PRO A 508 4.62 -31.32 -11.84
CA PRO A 508 3.60 -30.57 -12.57
C PRO A 508 2.43 -30.23 -11.66
N GLY A 509 2.48 -29.06 -11.03
CA GLY A 509 1.29 -28.40 -10.45
C GLY A 509 0.31 -28.03 -11.55
N ARG A 510 -0.99 -28.20 -11.30
CA ARG A 510 -2.12 -27.95 -12.18
C ARG A 510 -1.91 -26.69 -13.04
N LYS A 511 -1.69 -26.90 -14.34
CA LYS A 511 -1.74 -25.84 -15.35
C LYS A 511 -3.15 -25.22 -15.33
N GLU A 512 -3.27 -23.96 -14.91
CA GLU A 512 -4.42 -23.16 -15.27
C GLU A 512 -4.56 -23.22 -16.80
N ARG A 513 -5.76 -23.49 -17.29
CA ARG A 513 -6.03 -23.47 -18.72
C ARG A 513 -5.81 -22.05 -19.23
N ARG A 514 -4.62 -21.77 -19.76
CA ARG A 514 -4.35 -20.52 -20.48
C ARG A 514 -5.37 -20.45 -21.64
N ASP A 515 -6.12 -19.38 -21.72
CA ASP A 515 -7.02 -19.14 -22.85
C ASP A 515 -6.17 -18.84 -24.09
N VAL A 516 -5.97 -19.85 -24.91
CA VAL A 516 -5.18 -19.76 -26.16
C VAL A 516 -5.69 -18.62 -27.05
N ARG A 517 -6.99 -18.30 -27.02
CA ARG A 517 -7.56 -17.19 -27.79
C ARG A 517 -7.14 -15.81 -27.25
N ALA A 518 -6.98 -15.69 -25.93
CA ALA A 518 -6.43 -14.49 -25.33
C ALA A 518 -4.95 -14.30 -25.71
N LEU A 519 -4.15 -15.36 -25.59
CA LEU A 519 -2.75 -15.33 -26.01
C LEU A 519 -2.57 -14.98 -27.48
N LEU A 520 -3.37 -15.57 -28.36
CA LEU A 520 -3.32 -15.22 -29.79
C LEU A 520 -3.68 -13.77 -30.07
N ARG A 521 -4.64 -13.20 -29.33
CA ARG A 521 -4.95 -11.75 -29.42
C ARG A 521 -3.78 -10.89 -28.98
N ASP A 522 -3.14 -11.25 -27.87
CA ASP A 522 -1.96 -10.54 -27.36
C ASP A 522 -0.83 -10.56 -28.38
N ILE A 523 -0.54 -11.72 -28.98
CA ILE A 523 0.46 -11.86 -30.04
C ILE A 523 0.13 -10.98 -31.25
N GLN A 524 -1.14 -10.95 -31.68
CA GLN A 524 -1.55 -10.11 -32.79
C GLN A 524 -1.41 -8.61 -32.50
N GLN A 525 -1.75 -8.17 -31.28
CA GLN A 525 -1.57 -6.77 -30.86
C GLN A 525 -0.09 -6.38 -30.85
N VAL A 526 0.77 -7.23 -30.26
CA VAL A 526 2.22 -6.98 -30.23
C VAL A 526 2.78 -6.90 -31.63
N GLN A 527 2.44 -7.85 -32.50
CA GLN A 527 2.88 -7.86 -33.89
C GLN A 527 2.47 -6.58 -34.62
N ALA A 528 1.18 -6.24 -34.57
CA ALA A 528 0.67 -5.06 -35.27
C ALA A 528 1.35 -3.77 -34.78
N GLY A 529 1.54 -3.63 -33.45
CA GLY A 529 2.20 -2.46 -32.88
C GLY A 529 3.67 -2.34 -33.28
N MET A 530 4.43 -3.44 -33.24
CA MET A 530 5.84 -3.45 -33.63
C MET A 530 6.02 -3.22 -35.16
N ASP A 531 5.19 -3.86 -35.98
CA ASP A 531 5.20 -3.66 -37.43
C ASP A 531 4.93 -2.19 -37.77
N ALA A 532 3.89 -1.57 -37.18
CA ALA A 532 3.57 -0.17 -37.38
C ALA A 532 4.73 0.75 -36.98
N LEU A 533 5.36 0.53 -35.84
CA LEU A 533 6.52 1.31 -35.40
C LEU A 533 7.70 1.19 -36.32
N LEU A 534 8.03 -0.01 -36.83
CA LEU A 534 9.13 -0.22 -37.74
C LEU A 534 8.83 0.33 -39.16
N ASP A 535 7.61 0.22 -39.64
CA ASP A 535 7.18 0.69 -40.95
C ASP A 535 7.15 2.23 -41.04
N HIS A 536 6.72 2.88 -39.94
CA HIS A 536 6.64 4.35 -39.86
C HIS A 536 7.90 5.01 -39.30
N PHE A 537 8.89 4.22 -38.84
CA PHE A 537 10.13 4.78 -38.32
C PHE A 537 10.95 5.45 -39.42
N ARG A 538 11.27 6.74 -39.23
CA ARG A 538 12.15 7.53 -40.07
C ARG A 538 12.99 8.49 -39.23
N VAL A 539 14.15 8.83 -39.74
CA VAL A 539 14.94 9.97 -39.25
C VAL A 539 14.84 11.09 -40.27
N VAL A 540 14.10 12.12 -39.92
CA VAL A 540 13.86 13.29 -40.79
C VAL A 540 14.83 14.40 -40.40
N ARG A 541 15.58 14.94 -41.37
CA ARG A 541 16.46 16.10 -41.16
C ARG A 541 15.80 17.34 -41.72
N MET A 542 15.69 18.40 -40.91
CA MET A 542 14.98 19.61 -41.29
C MET A 542 15.77 20.86 -40.93
N GLU A 543 15.79 21.79 -41.86
CA GLU A 543 16.27 23.16 -41.63
C GLU A 543 15.12 24.01 -41.08
N GLY A 544 15.37 24.78 -40.04
CA GLY A 544 14.40 25.70 -39.46
C GLY A 544 14.87 26.28 -38.15
N LEU A 545 14.48 27.51 -37.85
CA LEU A 545 14.79 28.19 -36.58
C LEU A 545 13.73 27.92 -35.51
N ASP A 546 12.50 27.61 -35.96
CA ASP A 546 11.37 27.30 -35.06
C ASP A 546 11.03 25.82 -35.19
N TYR A 547 11.24 25.08 -34.12
CA TYR A 547 10.94 23.66 -34.07
C TYR A 547 9.44 23.34 -34.19
N TRP A 548 8.54 24.27 -33.85
CA TRP A 548 7.10 24.08 -34.05
C TRP A 548 6.76 24.09 -35.53
N ALA A 549 7.34 25.00 -36.31
CA ALA A 549 7.17 25.01 -37.76
C ALA A 549 7.75 23.75 -38.40
N VAL A 550 8.86 23.24 -37.90
CA VAL A 550 9.46 21.96 -38.33
C VAL A 550 8.51 20.79 -38.03
N LEU A 551 7.95 20.72 -36.83
CA LEU A 551 7.00 19.66 -36.44
C LEU A 551 5.71 19.74 -37.27
N GLU A 552 5.20 20.94 -37.54
CA GLU A 552 4.04 21.15 -38.44
C GLU A 552 4.28 20.54 -39.81
N ASN A 553 5.43 20.85 -40.46
CA ASN A 553 5.79 20.26 -41.73
C ASN A 553 5.91 18.72 -41.72
N VAL A 554 6.45 18.14 -40.62
CA VAL A 554 6.54 16.68 -40.45
C VAL A 554 5.14 16.06 -40.32
N LEU A 555 4.27 16.68 -39.53
CA LEU A 555 2.89 16.22 -39.35
C LEU A 555 2.05 16.36 -40.63
N GLU A 556 2.21 17.44 -41.41
CA GLU A 556 1.58 17.57 -42.74
C GLU A 556 2.06 16.49 -43.71
N GLY A 557 3.31 16.04 -43.59
CA GLY A 557 3.80 14.87 -44.32
C GLY A 557 3.03 13.61 -43.97
N MET A 558 2.86 13.35 -42.69
CA MET A 558 2.08 12.18 -42.17
C MET A 558 0.59 12.27 -42.53
N GLU A 559 0.01 13.49 -42.55
CA GLU A 559 -1.38 13.70 -42.98
C GLU A 559 -1.56 13.36 -44.45
N ARG A 560 -0.63 13.73 -45.30
CA ARG A 560 -0.64 13.35 -46.74
C ARG A 560 -0.62 11.84 -46.95
N ASP A 561 0.04 11.12 -46.04
CA ASP A 561 0.07 9.65 -46.03
C ASP A 561 -1.20 9.05 -45.39
N GLY A 562 -2.11 9.89 -44.91
CA GLY A 562 -3.42 9.47 -44.32
C GLY A 562 -3.33 8.89 -42.91
N LEU A 563 -2.27 9.20 -42.18
CA LEU A 563 -1.97 8.62 -40.85
C LEU A 563 -2.60 9.40 -39.69
N LEU A 564 -2.81 10.72 -39.83
CA LEU A 564 -3.32 11.60 -38.79
C LEU A 564 -3.91 12.90 -39.36
N ASP A 565 -4.48 13.75 -38.48
CA ASP A 565 -4.79 15.18 -38.75
C ASP A 565 -3.67 16.05 -38.16
N ALA A 566 -2.91 16.72 -39.02
CA ALA A 566 -1.74 17.48 -38.61
C ALA A 566 -2.07 18.62 -37.66
N ALA A 567 -3.17 19.36 -37.91
CA ALA A 567 -3.56 20.49 -37.08
C ALA A 567 -4.03 20.06 -35.67
N GLY A 568 -4.80 18.99 -35.60
CA GLY A 568 -5.25 18.38 -34.32
C GLY A 568 -4.07 17.89 -33.49
N THR A 569 -3.23 17.06 -34.09
CA THR A 569 -2.04 16.49 -33.42
C THR A 569 -1.05 17.57 -32.97
N LEU A 570 -0.80 18.61 -33.78
CA LEU A 570 0.06 19.73 -33.38
C LEU A 570 -0.46 20.47 -32.16
N ARG A 571 -1.77 20.68 -32.11
CA ARG A 571 -2.42 21.30 -30.93
C ARG A 571 -2.21 20.47 -29.69
N GLN A 572 -2.40 19.12 -29.74
CA GLN A 572 -2.19 18.23 -28.62
C GLN A 572 -0.72 18.26 -28.14
N LEU A 573 0.25 18.29 -29.05
CA LEU A 573 1.67 18.40 -28.70
C LEU A 573 1.97 19.73 -27.98
N LYS A 574 1.39 20.85 -28.43
CA LYS A 574 1.55 22.17 -27.79
C LYS A 574 0.92 22.19 -26.39
N GLU A 575 -0.25 21.60 -26.25
CA GLU A 575 -0.91 21.46 -24.94
C GLU A 575 -0.08 20.58 -23.98
N ARG A 576 0.57 19.54 -24.50
CA ARG A 576 1.46 18.67 -23.72
C ARG A 576 2.71 19.41 -23.24
N GLU A 577 3.37 20.18 -24.11
CA GLU A 577 4.53 20.99 -23.71
C GLU A 577 4.16 22.04 -22.66
N ALA A 578 2.97 22.66 -22.77
CA ALA A 578 2.50 23.65 -21.82
C ALA A 578 2.28 23.06 -20.40
N LYS A 579 2.04 21.75 -20.29
CA LYS A 579 1.87 21.04 -19.00
C LYS A 579 3.18 20.67 -18.32
N GLY A 580 4.30 20.63 -19.05
CA GLY A 580 5.60 20.27 -18.48
C GLY A 580 6.71 20.24 -19.54
N GLY A 581 7.97 20.31 -19.12
CA GLY A 581 9.12 20.24 -20.00
C GLY A 581 9.23 18.89 -20.73
N LEU A 582 9.68 18.90 -21.98
CA LEU A 582 9.82 17.71 -22.83
C LEU A 582 11.28 17.33 -23.09
N GLY A 583 12.23 18.22 -22.73
CA GLY A 583 13.66 17.97 -22.90
C GLY A 583 14.18 16.93 -21.91
N ILE A 584 14.96 15.98 -22.40
CA ILE A 584 15.58 14.94 -21.56
C ILE A 584 16.90 15.52 -21.01
N PRO A 585 17.04 15.73 -19.69
CA PRO A 585 18.24 16.31 -19.09
C PRO A 585 19.52 15.57 -19.47
N GLU A 586 20.63 16.29 -19.53
CA GLU A 586 21.98 15.79 -19.92
C GLU A 586 22.05 15.21 -21.35
N THR A 587 21.02 15.42 -22.17
CA THR A 587 21.00 15.02 -23.57
C THR A 587 20.73 16.24 -24.47
N GLN A 588 20.75 16.03 -25.76
CA GLN A 588 20.27 17.01 -26.75
C GLN A 588 18.94 16.55 -27.39
N MET A 589 18.17 15.75 -26.65
CA MET A 589 16.92 15.17 -27.12
C MET A 589 15.74 15.74 -26.35
N ALA A 590 14.58 15.83 -27.00
CA ALA A 590 13.32 16.07 -26.34
C ALA A 590 12.25 15.08 -26.85
N LEU A 591 11.43 14.55 -25.95
CA LEU A 591 10.39 13.57 -26.25
C LEU A 591 9.05 14.28 -26.42
N PHE A 592 8.67 14.54 -27.64
CA PHE A 592 7.36 15.05 -28.02
C PHE A 592 6.39 13.89 -28.24
N HIS A 593 5.33 13.86 -27.45
CA HIS A 593 4.38 12.76 -27.52
C HIS A 593 2.96 13.24 -27.24
N CYS A 594 2.00 12.62 -27.91
CA CYS A 594 0.58 12.83 -27.63
C CYS A 594 -0.25 11.62 -28.07
N ARG A 595 -1.48 11.58 -27.55
CA ARG A 595 -2.57 10.74 -28.06
C ARG A 595 -3.54 11.62 -28.82
N ASP A 596 -3.97 11.15 -29.99
CA ASP A 596 -4.93 11.88 -30.77
C ASP A 596 -5.89 10.93 -31.48
N GLU A 597 -7.17 11.32 -31.57
CA GLU A 597 -8.24 10.51 -32.20
C GLU A 597 -7.99 10.26 -33.69
N SER A 598 -7.25 11.13 -34.35
CA SER A 598 -6.91 11.02 -35.77
C SER A 598 -5.75 10.07 -36.03
N VAL A 599 -4.91 9.81 -35.03
CA VAL A 599 -3.76 8.90 -35.15
C VAL A 599 -4.27 7.46 -35.18
N ARG A 600 -3.94 6.71 -36.24
CA ARG A 600 -4.49 5.37 -36.51
C ARG A 600 -3.62 4.24 -35.99
N GLU A 601 -2.32 4.44 -35.95
CA GLU A 601 -1.32 3.41 -35.61
C GLU A 601 -0.22 4.00 -34.73
N LEU A 602 0.57 3.15 -34.11
CA LEU A 602 1.72 3.58 -33.31
C LEU A 602 2.80 4.17 -34.22
N MET A 603 3.31 5.34 -33.89
CA MET A 603 4.36 5.99 -34.64
C MET A 603 5.49 6.47 -33.73
N PHE A 604 6.72 6.25 -34.22
CA PHE A 604 7.94 6.78 -33.63
C PHE A 604 8.84 7.31 -34.71
N GLN A 605 9.22 8.59 -34.63
CA GLN A 605 10.13 9.23 -35.56
C GLN A 605 11.15 10.10 -34.85
N VAL A 606 12.29 10.29 -35.44
CA VAL A 606 13.33 11.22 -34.97
C VAL A 606 13.46 12.37 -35.93
N VAL A 607 13.24 13.59 -35.46
CA VAL A 607 13.40 14.81 -36.26
C VAL A 607 14.67 15.51 -35.82
N HIS A 608 15.67 15.51 -36.71
CA HIS A 608 16.95 16.19 -36.47
C HIS A 608 16.86 17.63 -36.94
N LEU A 609 17.13 18.56 -36.03
CA LEU A 609 17.16 20.00 -36.28
C LEU A 609 18.60 20.42 -36.63
N GLU A 610 18.84 21.01 -37.79
CA GLU A 610 20.17 21.50 -38.14
C GLU A 610 20.64 22.65 -37.25
N ALA A 611 19.71 23.45 -36.74
CA ALA A 611 19.99 24.50 -35.75
C ALA A 611 19.42 24.09 -34.40
N PRO A 612 20.25 24.07 -33.32
CA PRO A 612 19.75 23.75 -31.99
C PRO A 612 18.66 24.72 -31.53
N SER A 613 17.56 24.21 -31.02
CA SER A 613 16.47 24.99 -30.42
C SER A 613 16.48 24.89 -28.90
N VAL A 614 15.93 25.88 -28.22
CA VAL A 614 15.78 25.84 -26.75
C VAL A 614 14.42 25.26 -26.40
N VAL A 615 14.41 24.26 -25.49
CA VAL A 615 13.20 23.63 -25.00
C VAL A 615 13.32 23.50 -23.46
N LYS A 616 12.18 23.47 -22.76
CA LYS A 616 12.15 23.24 -21.33
C LYS A 616 12.41 21.76 -21.02
N GLY A 617 13.40 21.49 -20.18
CA GLY A 617 13.71 20.14 -19.73
C GLY A 617 12.67 19.61 -18.73
N MET A 618 12.59 18.28 -18.59
CA MET A 618 11.76 17.61 -17.59
C MET A 618 12.14 17.98 -16.14
N ASP A 619 13.35 18.51 -15.93
CA ASP A 619 13.84 19.08 -14.67
C ASP A 619 13.45 20.55 -14.46
N GLY A 620 12.68 21.13 -15.39
CA GLY A 620 12.24 22.53 -15.38
C GLY A 620 13.28 23.55 -15.84
N ARG A 621 14.47 23.13 -16.27
CA ARG A 621 15.54 24.00 -16.79
C ARG A 621 15.49 24.10 -18.29
N ASP A 622 15.95 25.24 -18.83
CA ASP A 622 16.09 25.39 -20.27
C ASP A 622 17.30 24.59 -20.77
N MET A 623 17.11 23.82 -21.84
CA MET A 623 18.15 23.03 -22.48
C MET A 623 18.15 23.16 -23.97
N ARG A 624 19.30 22.87 -24.60
CA ARG A 624 19.45 22.85 -26.06
C ARG A 624 19.02 21.50 -26.61
N MET A 625 18.12 21.50 -27.57
CA MET A 625 17.61 20.33 -28.28
C MET A 625 18.08 20.35 -29.73
N VAL A 626 18.56 19.21 -30.21
CA VAL A 626 18.94 18.93 -31.61
C VAL A 626 18.05 17.84 -32.20
N ASN A 627 17.61 16.87 -31.38
CA ASN A 627 16.73 15.81 -31.83
C ASN A 627 15.38 15.87 -31.09
N VAL A 628 14.32 15.93 -31.90
CA VAL A 628 12.95 15.71 -31.43
C VAL A 628 12.61 14.24 -31.64
N LEU A 629 12.32 13.55 -30.56
CA LEU A 629 11.79 12.19 -30.56
C LEU A 629 10.26 12.30 -30.55
N LEU A 630 9.64 12.03 -31.69
CA LEU A 630 8.21 12.19 -31.88
C LEU A 630 7.51 10.85 -31.74
N MET A 631 6.67 10.71 -30.69
CA MET A 631 5.88 9.51 -30.39
C MET A 631 4.40 9.84 -30.45
N LEU A 632 3.67 9.24 -31.41
CA LEU A 632 2.25 9.49 -31.60
C LEU A 632 1.46 8.19 -31.48
N THR A 633 0.32 8.25 -30.82
CA THR A 633 -0.50 7.06 -30.57
C THR A 633 -1.99 7.35 -30.70
N PRO A 634 -2.82 6.34 -31.05
CA PRO A 634 -4.27 6.42 -30.90
C PRO A 634 -4.69 6.71 -29.44
N VAL A 635 -5.88 7.25 -29.25
CA VAL A 635 -6.45 7.48 -27.92
C VAL A 635 -6.70 6.15 -27.19
N GLU A 636 -7.26 5.17 -27.90
CA GLU A 636 -7.46 3.82 -27.37
C GLU A 636 -6.25 2.96 -27.68
N LEU A 637 -5.49 2.58 -26.65
CA LEU A 637 -4.33 1.70 -26.73
C LEU A 637 -4.59 0.40 -25.97
N GLY A 638 -4.28 -0.72 -26.60
CA GLY A 638 -4.22 -1.99 -25.91
C GLY A 638 -3.07 -2.05 -24.88
N ALA A 639 -3.19 -2.91 -23.89
CA ALA A 639 -2.15 -3.06 -22.84
C ALA A 639 -0.77 -3.36 -23.45
N ARG A 640 -0.71 -4.22 -24.47
CA ARG A 640 0.55 -4.60 -25.15
C ARG A 640 1.17 -3.46 -25.96
N GLU A 641 0.35 -2.63 -26.58
CA GLU A 641 0.82 -1.44 -27.30
C GLU A 641 1.42 -0.41 -26.34
N GLN A 642 0.80 -0.24 -25.16
CA GLN A 642 1.35 0.61 -24.10
C GLN A 642 2.70 0.09 -23.60
N GLU A 643 2.84 -1.22 -23.44
CA GLU A 643 4.09 -1.87 -23.08
C GLU A 643 5.22 -1.56 -24.07
N ILE A 644 4.94 -1.68 -25.36
CA ILE A 644 5.91 -1.41 -26.43
C ILE A 644 6.33 0.06 -26.40
N MET A 645 5.39 0.99 -26.28
CA MET A 645 5.68 2.43 -26.24
C MET A 645 6.49 2.79 -24.99
N SER A 646 6.17 2.20 -23.85
CA SER A 646 6.91 2.36 -22.59
C SER A 646 8.34 1.79 -22.69
N LEU A 647 8.52 0.67 -23.38
CA LEU A 647 9.82 0.08 -23.64
C LEU A 647 10.73 1.03 -24.42
N ILE A 648 10.21 1.65 -25.50
CA ILE A 648 10.97 2.63 -26.28
C ILE A 648 11.35 3.82 -25.39
N SER A 649 10.38 4.46 -24.71
CA SER A 649 10.66 5.66 -23.92
C SER A 649 11.63 5.41 -22.78
N SER A 650 11.56 4.26 -22.11
CA SER A 650 12.50 3.90 -21.06
C SER A 650 13.91 3.61 -21.58
N SER A 651 14.04 3.08 -22.81
CA SER A 651 15.34 2.81 -23.43
C SER A 651 16.12 4.07 -23.81
N LEU A 652 15.43 5.21 -23.98
CA LEU A 652 16.07 6.48 -24.39
C LEU A 652 17.16 6.96 -23.42
N ILE A 653 17.06 6.56 -22.16
CA ILE A 653 17.99 6.97 -21.08
C ILE A 653 18.52 5.78 -20.27
N GLU A 654 18.36 4.57 -20.77
CA GLU A 654 18.72 3.34 -20.06
C GLU A 654 20.23 3.19 -19.84
N SER A 655 21.02 3.58 -20.83
CA SER A 655 22.48 3.52 -20.80
C SER A 655 23.09 4.64 -21.63
N GLU A 656 24.36 4.98 -21.38
CA GLU A 656 25.11 5.93 -22.21
C GLU A 656 25.14 5.50 -23.68
N GLU A 657 25.23 4.19 -23.95
CA GLU A 657 25.23 3.64 -25.30
C GLU A 657 23.88 3.87 -25.99
N ALA A 658 22.77 3.58 -25.32
CA ALA A 658 21.43 3.82 -25.86
C ALA A 658 21.20 5.31 -26.13
N MET A 659 21.59 6.18 -25.20
CA MET A 659 21.53 7.64 -25.39
C MET A 659 22.32 8.09 -26.62
N LEU A 660 23.54 7.60 -26.82
CA LEU A 660 24.37 7.93 -27.96
C LEU A 660 23.73 7.44 -29.28
N VAL A 661 23.09 6.26 -29.31
CA VAL A 661 22.39 5.74 -30.48
C VAL A 661 21.23 6.65 -30.85
N PHE A 662 20.35 7.01 -29.92
CA PHE A 662 19.20 7.90 -30.20
C PHE A 662 19.63 9.35 -30.52
N GLN A 663 20.74 9.82 -29.99
CA GLN A 663 21.33 11.13 -30.33
C GLN A 663 22.01 11.15 -31.69
N SER A 664 22.43 10.02 -32.22
CA SER A 664 23.24 9.91 -33.43
C SER A 664 22.52 10.38 -34.70
N SER A 665 21.19 10.48 -34.69
CA SER A 665 20.35 10.73 -35.87
C SER A 665 20.68 9.79 -37.05
N ASN A 666 21.18 8.60 -36.74
CA ASN A 666 21.49 7.56 -37.73
C ASN A 666 20.30 6.57 -37.75
N GLU A 667 19.53 6.62 -38.85
CA GLU A 667 18.33 5.79 -38.99
C GLU A 667 18.61 4.29 -38.83
N GLY A 668 19.70 3.80 -39.44
CA GLY A 668 20.04 2.38 -39.34
C GLY A 668 20.45 1.94 -37.91
N ALA A 669 21.17 2.80 -37.19
CA ALA A 669 21.57 2.50 -35.80
C ALA A 669 20.37 2.53 -34.87
N ILE A 670 19.47 3.51 -35.00
CA ILE A 670 18.27 3.61 -34.14
C ILE A 670 17.29 2.48 -34.48
N ARG A 671 17.09 2.15 -35.78
CA ARG A 671 16.27 1.01 -36.20
C ARG A 671 16.79 -0.29 -35.63
N GLY A 672 18.11 -0.53 -35.69
CA GLY A 672 18.73 -1.71 -35.11
C GLY A 672 18.52 -1.80 -33.61
N LYS A 673 18.54 -0.66 -32.88
CA LYS A 673 18.24 -0.63 -31.45
C LYS A 673 16.77 -0.91 -31.15
N LEU A 674 15.84 -0.41 -31.96
CA LEU A 674 14.42 -0.74 -31.84
C LEU A 674 14.16 -2.24 -32.07
N GLU A 675 14.80 -2.82 -33.11
CA GLU A 675 14.69 -4.26 -33.39
C GLU A 675 15.26 -5.11 -32.26
N GLU A 676 16.38 -4.72 -31.64
CA GLU A 676 16.95 -5.37 -30.46
C GLU A 676 15.97 -5.34 -29.28
N LEU A 677 15.40 -4.15 -28.97
CA LEU A 677 14.42 -3.99 -27.90
C LEU A 677 13.17 -4.85 -28.12
N PHE A 678 12.66 -4.90 -29.34
CA PHE A 678 11.49 -5.70 -29.70
C PHE A 678 11.79 -7.21 -29.62
N TYR A 679 12.99 -7.62 -30.05
CA TYR A 679 13.42 -9.01 -29.95
C TYR A 679 13.51 -9.45 -28.48
N ASP A 680 14.13 -8.64 -27.65
CA ASP A 680 14.24 -8.93 -26.20
C ASP A 680 12.86 -8.97 -25.53
N TYR A 681 11.94 -8.06 -25.90
CA TYR A 681 10.58 -8.07 -25.41
C TYR A 681 9.84 -9.38 -25.79
N LEU A 682 9.93 -9.78 -27.06
CA LEU A 682 9.29 -11.02 -27.55
C LEU A 682 9.82 -12.25 -26.81
N GLN A 683 11.14 -12.35 -26.66
CA GLN A 683 11.80 -13.44 -25.94
C GLN A 683 11.35 -13.55 -24.47
N ASN A 684 11.28 -12.41 -23.78
CA ASN A 684 11.04 -12.38 -22.35
C ASN A 684 9.56 -12.43 -21.96
N ASN A 685 8.64 -11.98 -22.83
CA ASN A 685 7.22 -11.83 -22.46
C ASN A 685 6.25 -12.73 -23.25
N LEU A 686 6.64 -13.24 -24.43
CA LEU A 686 5.75 -14.06 -25.24
C LEU A 686 6.29 -15.47 -25.50
N MET A 687 7.61 -15.67 -25.45
CA MET A 687 8.26 -16.95 -25.78
C MET A 687 8.80 -17.68 -24.55
N LYS A 688 8.58 -17.20 -23.33
CA LYS A 688 8.89 -17.97 -22.11
C LYS A 688 7.89 -19.12 -21.97
N ASP A 689 8.33 -20.33 -22.33
CA ASP A 689 7.73 -21.60 -21.92
C ASP A 689 8.51 -22.22 -20.78
#